data_4e9c4deb8ae3c767b3d56d7e87437e63
#
_entry.id   4e9c4deb8ae3c767b3d56d7e87437e63
#
_cell.length_a   1.000
_cell.length_b   1.000
_cell.length_c   1.000
_cell.angle_alpha   90.00
_cell.angle_beta   90.00
_cell.angle_gamma   90.00
#
_symmetry.space_group_name_H-M   'P 1'
#
loop_
_entity.id
_entity.type
_entity.pdbx_description
1 polymer ?
#
loop_
_entity_poly.entity_id
_entity_poly.type
_entity_poly.pdbx_seq_one_letter_code
_entity_poly.pdbx_strand_id
1 'polypeptide(L)'
;MKTILTIGVFLFSTGIAHTQTEINWAEFLKRSDPIWTSLPQKFDHGAFAGNGLIGTTLFQQGPSTLRFAMGRSDVTEHRRDNTRLLLGGFHMNLAGVIKAGTLRTVLCDAEIQGSVETDKGEVSFRALVHAKEPVLLVEAATKGEEKIEWVFKHQTNLFSNARYAFPEDIPHPPSTAGRVGDIEWCEQKRASGGTFTIAWMSDACDPSPVKLQRIFLTIADTFPTDESKKIAFETLKQVSAMPIEEFIKTHRAWWRAYYPHSFVSVPDAQIEGFYWNQIYKLASAMRADGPVMDLQGPWNRETGWARIWLNLNIQIAYSPVYAANRLELGESYLNFIDNKRSNFVMNAKELYNIDDGATTAHTTCYEGLIGSGQAKKSWPRFTNPGDFVWTLHLYYQHYRFSMDEQLITNREKHAFYDLLKGAIRCYKNMLTIGPDGKLHLPVQHSPEYGEAPDNNYNLSLLRWGCTTLLELNQRYKLNDPQAPEWEQTLKGLTAYPTDENGFMVGAGVPFKHSHRHWSHMLMVWPLHQLSCEQPENKAVVEKTLMHWLTVENGKQVYGWSAAAASHLYATMGDGENALKQLRSHHNNKRFVMPNTQYIEGSPVYECSLVAASALQYMMLQSWGNIIRIFPGMPADWKSASYDNLRAEGAFLVSAIRNEGKTSWIKIHSLAGEPCRIKPNFSGTFTCDQPAKLKALGNGLYALSLKKCESVILYQGDVRQTITPCDLGEQKQNFWGLKENSDALGVPVLNLKGSLSLGKPATTSSSFSKAYDANMGTDGKAETRWSVAGGKKTGWIEIDLQSEISFARVDLYEFEQRISSFSLEVKDGETWKTISKGELIGAQRALTFPAVKARFVRFNILDSYDGAPSLYEFHVFEK
;
A
#
# COMPACT_ATOMS: atom_id res chain seq x y z
N MET A 1 16.33 25.47 -29.68
CA MET A 1 15.26 25.33 -30.69
C MET A 1 14.06 24.79 -29.96
N LYS A 2 13.01 25.58 -29.86
CA LYS A 2 11.76 25.22 -29.13
C LYS A 2 10.95 24.27 -30.03
N THR A 3 10.73 23.05 -29.60
CA THR A 3 9.75 22.16 -30.22
C THR A 3 8.50 22.20 -29.35
N ILE A 4 7.50 22.88 -29.83
CA ILE A 4 6.16 22.94 -29.24
C ILE A 4 5.47 21.62 -29.56
N LEU A 5 5.19 20.81 -28.56
CA LEU A 5 4.38 19.61 -28.71
C LEU A 5 2.91 20.01 -28.60
N THR A 6 2.23 20.03 -29.74
CA THR A 6 0.78 20.28 -29.82
C THR A 6 0.04 19.00 -29.45
N ILE A 7 -0.58 18.98 -28.27
CA ILE A 7 -1.48 17.91 -27.85
C ILE A 7 -2.83 18.14 -28.55
N GLY A 8 -3.11 17.29 -29.53
CA GLY A 8 -4.39 17.28 -30.21
C GLY A 8 -5.49 16.70 -29.32
N VAL A 9 -6.41 17.55 -28.89
CA VAL A 9 -7.67 17.13 -28.28
C VAL A 9 -8.57 16.59 -29.38
N PHE A 10 -8.71 15.29 -29.50
CA PHE A 10 -9.73 14.66 -30.36
C PHE A 10 -11.07 14.63 -29.64
N LEU A 11 -11.91 15.60 -29.95
CA LEU A 11 -13.35 15.55 -29.71
C LEU A 11 -13.99 14.65 -30.78
N PHE A 12 -14.26 13.39 -30.45
CA PHE A 12 -15.17 12.57 -31.25
C PHE A 12 -16.57 12.62 -30.64
N SER A 13 -17.45 13.44 -31.25
CA SER A 13 -18.88 13.34 -31.02
C SER A 13 -19.48 12.39 -32.08
N THR A 14 -19.69 11.15 -31.69
CA THR A 14 -20.64 10.26 -32.37
C THR A 14 -21.63 9.76 -31.32
N GLY A 15 -22.90 10.09 -31.56
CA GLY A 15 -24.00 9.75 -30.66
C GLY A 15 -24.15 8.25 -30.44
N ILE A 16 -23.62 7.78 -29.35
CA ILE A 16 -23.97 6.50 -28.76
C ILE A 16 -24.79 6.88 -27.52
N ALA A 17 -25.99 6.33 -27.41
CA ALA A 17 -26.80 6.45 -26.20
C ALA A 17 -25.98 5.85 -25.04
N HIS A 18 -25.25 6.69 -24.32
CA HIS A 18 -24.60 6.31 -23.08
C HIS A 18 -25.71 6.00 -22.08
N THR A 19 -25.74 4.80 -21.55
CA THR A 19 -26.31 4.57 -20.23
C THR A 19 -25.49 5.45 -19.29
N GLN A 20 -26.01 6.62 -18.94
CA GLN A 20 -25.37 7.55 -18.04
C GLN A 20 -25.37 6.91 -16.65
N THR A 21 -24.21 6.57 -16.15
CA THR A 21 -24.00 6.40 -14.72
C THR A 21 -24.15 7.79 -14.10
N GLU A 22 -25.33 8.08 -13.58
CA GLU A 22 -25.59 9.34 -12.86
C GLU A 22 -25.07 9.25 -11.42
N ILE A 23 -23.76 8.95 -11.27
CA ILE A 23 -23.17 8.97 -9.94
C ILE A 23 -22.85 10.41 -9.56
N ASN A 24 -23.49 10.89 -8.53
CA ASN A 24 -23.07 12.11 -7.86
C ASN A 24 -21.77 11.83 -7.09
N TRP A 25 -20.64 11.99 -7.77
CA TRP A 25 -19.32 11.66 -7.25
C TRP A 25 -18.99 12.38 -5.94
N ALA A 26 -19.39 13.63 -5.79
CA ALA A 26 -19.14 14.38 -4.58
C ALA A 26 -19.89 13.79 -3.37
N GLU A 27 -21.16 13.44 -3.54
CA GLU A 27 -21.94 12.83 -2.46
C GLU A 27 -21.52 11.37 -2.21
N PHE A 28 -21.19 10.63 -3.27
CA PHE A 28 -20.73 9.25 -3.15
C PHE A 28 -19.40 9.15 -2.38
N LEU A 29 -18.38 9.92 -2.76
CA LEU A 29 -17.07 9.87 -2.12
C LEU A 29 -17.10 10.42 -0.69
N LYS A 30 -17.99 11.38 -0.41
CA LYS A 30 -18.17 11.99 0.91
C LYS A 30 -18.40 10.96 2.03
N ARG A 31 -19.06 9.83 1.74
CA ARG A 31 -19.28 8.74 2.70
C ARG A 31 -18.02 7.93 3.02
N SER A 32 -16.96 8.09 2.21
CA SER A 32 -15.66 7.43 2.34
C SER A 32 -14.55 8.37 2.84
N ASP A 33 -14.82 9.66 3.02
CA ASP A 33 -13.84 10.63 3.50
C ASP A 33 -13.30 10.20 4.87
N PRO A 34 -11.98 10.15 5.09
CA PRO A 34 -11.40 10.01 6.42
C PRO A 34 -11.69 11.26 7.27
N ILE A 35 -12.16 11.04 8.48
CA ILE A 35 -12.49 12.12 9.42
C ILE A 35 -11.75 11.89 10.73
N TRP A 36 -10.98 12.88 11.17
CA TRP A 36 -10.33 12.93 12.47
C TRP A 36 -11.16 13.82 13.41
N THR A 37 -11.72 13.27 14.46
CA THR A 37 -12.42 14.02 15.51
C THR A 37 -11.48 14.51 16.60
N SER A 38 -10.21 14.09 16.54
CA SER A 38 -9.09 14.63 17.32
C SER A 38 -7.85 14.69 16.42
N LEU A 39 -6.92 15.61 16.71
CA LEU A 39 -5.70 15.76 15.90
C LEU A 39 -4.77 14.55 16.02
N PRO A 40 -4.28 13.98 14.93
CA PRO A 40 -3.30 12.91 14.97
C PRO A 40 -1.96 13.43 15.53
N GLN A 41 -1.38 12.69 16.48
CA GLN A 41 -0.13 13.07 17.16
C GLN A 41 1.13 12.45 16.51
N LYS A 42 0.93 11.60 15.49
CA LYS A 42 2.01 10.86 14.82
C LYS A 42 1.88 10.99 13.31
N PHE A 43 3.02 10.96 12.62
CA PHE A 43 3.09 10.90 11.17
C PHE A 43 2.19 9.77 10.60
N ASP A 44 2.27 8.58 11.17
CA ASP A 44 1.58 7.39 10.67
C ASP A 44 0.05 7.49 10.72
N HIS A 45 -0.49 8.38 11.58
CA HIS A 45 -1.93 8.63 11.71
C HIS A 45 -2.40 9.88 10.98
N GLY A 46 -1.47 10.65 10.41
CA GLY A 46 -1.72 11.96 9.82
C GLY A 46 -2.56 11.92 8.56
N ALA A 47 -3.28 13.01 8.30
CA ALA A 47 -3.91 13.24 7.01
C ALA A 47 -2.85 13.48 5.94
N PHE A 48 -3.00 12.90 4.77
CA PHE A 48 -2.00 13.02 3.70
C PHE A 48 -2.58 13.59 2.40
N ALA A 49 -1.75 14.30 1.67
CA ALA A 49 -2.03 14.76 0.30
C ALA A 49 -0.78 14.59 -0.57
N GLY A 50 -0.98 14.44 -1.87
CA GLY A 50 0.11 14.28 -2.83
C GLY A 50 -0.35 14.38 -4.29
N ASN A 51 0.62 14.42 -5.21
CA ASN A 51 0.38 14.44 -6.65
C ASN A 51 1.32 13.50 -7.43
N GLY A 52 1.84 12.46 -6.75
CA GLY A 52 2.82 11.54 -7.31
C GLY A 52 4.27 12.03 -7.31
N LEU A 53 4.48 13.32 -7.11
CA LEU A 53 5.81 13.92 -7.02
C LEU A 53 6.07 14.53 -5.64
N ILE A 54 5.25 15.49 -5.22
CA ILE A 54 5.30 16.09 -3.89
C ILE A 54 4.21 15.48 -3.02
N GLY A 55 4.50 15.26 -1.75
CA GLY A 55 3.53 14.84 -0.75
C GLY A 55 3.74 15.52 0.58
N THR A 56 2.67 15.57 1.35
CA THR A 56 2.67 16.04 2.73
C THR A 56 1.84 15.12 3.62
N THR A 57 2.27 14.99 4.87
CA THR A 57 1.49 14.35 5.94
C THR A 57 1.32 15.34 7.07
N LEU A 58 0.07 15.61 7.45
CA LEU A 58 -0.30 16.59 8.46
C LEU A 58 -0.63 15.91 9.79
N PHE A 59 0.03 16.35 10.86
CA PHE A 59 -0.21 15.92 12.24
C PHE A 59 0.22 16.99 13.24
N GLN A 60 -0.28 16.88 14.46
CA GLN A 60 0.14 17.77 15.54
C GLN A 60 1.51 17.33 16.08
N GLN A 61 2.42 18.27 16.26
CA GLN A 61 3.74 18.05 16.86
C GLN A 61 3.96 19.01 18.04
N GLY A 62 3.65 18.54 19.22
CA GLY A 62 3.72 19.35 20.43
C GLY A 62 2.46 20.21 20.69
N PRO A 63 2.47 21.07 21.70
CA PRO A 63 1.27 21.70 22.22
C PRO A 63 0.68 22.81 21.33
N SER A 64 1.47 23.40 20.44
CA SER A 64 1.08 24.58 19.65
C SER A 64 1.48 24.49 18.16
N THR A 65 1.80 23.31 17.64
CA THR A 65 2.33 23.18 16.28
C THR A 65 1.58 22.11 15.50
N LEU A 66 1.13 22.46 14.30
CA LEU A 66 0.80 21.50 13.25
C LEU A 66 1.99 21.37 12.29
N ARG A 67 2.38 20.14 12.00
CA ARG A 67 3.47 19.85 11.07
C ARG A 67 2.95 19.25 9.78
N PHE A 68 3.34 19.84 8.66
CA PHE A 68 3.27 19.30 7.31
C PHE A 68 4.62 18.65 7.00
N ALA A 69 4.74 17.34 7.23
CA ALA A 69 5.95 16.61 6.87
C ALA A 69 6.05 16.52 5.35
N MET A 70 7.11 17.06 4.79
CA MET A 70 7.28 17.22 3.33
C MET A 70 8.13 16.11 2.75
N GLY A 71 7.74 15.62 1.58
CA GLY A 71 8.51 14.67 0.81
C GLY A 71 8.37 14.90 -0.69
N ARG A 72 9.32 14.36 -1.44
CA ARG A 72 9.30 14.35 -2.91
C ARG A 72 9.88 13.03 -3.43
N SER A 73 9.18 12.42 -4.39
CA SER A 73 9.45 11.04 -4.83
C SER A 73 10.80 10.84 -5.52
N ASP A 74 11.37 11.87 -6.17
CA ASP A 74 12.60 11.81 -6.94
C ASP A 74 13.83 12.39 -6.20
N VAL A 75 13.67 12.95 -5.00
CA VAL A 75 14.81 13.48 -4.23
C VAL A 75 15.60 12.33 -3.61
N THR A 76 16.61 11.88 -4.33
CA THR A 76 17.47 10.75 -3.97
C THR A 76 18.93 11.15 -4.00
N GLU A 77 19.76 10.38 -3.31
CA GLU A 77 21.21 10.42 -3.49
C GLU A 77 21.59 9.57 -4.70
N HIS A 78 22.37 10.08 -5.64
CA HIS A 78 22.68 9.43 -6.91
C HIS A 78 23.94 8.54 -6.91
N ARG A 79 24.55 8.36 -5.74
CA ARG A 79 25.61 7.35 -5.60
C ARG A 79 25.03 5.93 -5.67
N ARG A 80 25.81 4.98 -6.13
CA ARG A 80 25.41 3.56 -6.10
C ARG A 80 25.08 3.16 -4.66
N ASP A 81 24.02 2.38 -4.48
CA ASP A 81 23.40 2.06 -3.18
C ASP A 81 22.52 3.15 -2.58
N ASN A 82 22.04 4.04 -3.41
CA ASN A 82 21.23 5.22 -3.08
C ASN A 82 19.99 4.95 -2.26
N THR A 83 19.71 5.92 -1.41
CA THR A 83 18.44 6.01 -0.69
C THR A 83 17.75 7.33 -1.00
N ARG A 84 16.45 7.40 -0.72
CA ARG A 84 15.73 8.67 -0.70
C ARG A 84 16.26 9.55 0.43
N LEU A 85 16.22 10.87 0.20
CA LEU A 85 16.62 11.85 1.18
C LEU A 85 15.40 12.41 1.91
N LEU A 86 15.55 12.64 3.21
CA LEU A 86 14.56 13.29 4.06
C LEU A 86 14.67 14.81 3.91
N LEU A 87 13.54 15.49 3.74
CA LEU A 87 13.54 16.93 3.46
C LEU A 87 13.30 17.78 4.70
N GLY A 88 12.40 17.32 5.58
CA GLY A 88 11.98 18.07 6.76
C GLY A 88 10.49 18.31 6.81
N GLY A 89 10.08 19.41 7.42
CA GLY A 89 8.67 19.73 7.56
C GLY A 89 8.40 21.22 7.65
N PHE A 90 7.23 21.60 7.16
CA PHE A 90 6.72 22.95 7.28
C PHE A 90 5.79 23.01 8.49
N HIS A 91 6.08 23.95 9.39
CA HIS A 91 5.43 24.07 10.69
C HIS A 91 4.49 25.26 10.70
N MET A 92 3.23 25.02 11.06
CA MET A 92 2.25 26.03 11.43
C MET A 92 2.31 26.17 12.95
N ASN A 93 3.10 27.12 13.46
CA ASN A 93 3.20 27.40 14.88
C ASN A 93 2.10 28.37 15.29
N LEU A 94 1.29 27.96 16.24
CA LEU A 94 0.16 28.73 16.80
C LEU A 94 0.64 29.49 18.04
N ALA A 95 0.16 30.72 18.23
CA ALA A 95 0.47 31.51 19.42
C ALA A 95 -0.19 30.91 20.68
N GLY A 96 -1.32 30.22 20.50
CA GLY A 96 -2.03 29.55 21.59
C GLY A 96 -1.68 28.07 21.72
N VAL A 97 -2.04 27.49 22.86
CA VAL A 97 -1.97 26.05 23.11
C VAL A 97 -3.22 25.36 22.57
N ILE A 98 -3.03 24.35 21.76
CA ILE A 98 -4.10 23.56 21.16
C ILE A 98 -4.90 22.83 22.24
N LYS A 99 -6.22 23.01 22.24
CA LYS A 99 -7.18 22.34 23.14
C LYS A 99 -7.96 21.25 22.43
N ALA A 100 -8.35 21.50 21.18
CA ALA A 100 -9.10 20.57 20.35
C ALA A 100 -8.79 20.84 18.88
N GLY A 101 -9.10 19.88 18.02
CA GLY A 101 -9.03 20.08 16.59
C GLY A 101 -9.56 18.88 15.82
N THR A 102 -9.99 19.15 14.61
CA THR A 102 -10.53 18.15 13.68
C THR A 102 -9.88 18.24 12.33
N LEU A 103 -9.81 17.10 11.62
CA LEU A 103 -9.36 17.05 10.22
C LEU A 103 -10.35 16.23 9.39
N ARG A 104 -10.40 16.54 8.11
CA ARG A 104 -11.10 15.76 7.10
C ARG A 104 -10.31 15.78 5.80
N THR A 105 -10.08 14.61 5.20
CA THR A 105 -9.67 14.53 3.80
C THR A 105 -10.91 14.47 2.94
N VAL A 106 -11.13 15.52 2.12
CA VAL A 106 -12.22 15.57 1.15
C VAL A 106 -11.74 14.88 -0.11
N LEU A 107 -12.07 13.60 -0.27
CA LEU A 107 -11.55 12.77 -1.36
C LEU A 107 -11.87 13.35 -2.75
N CYS A 108 -13.11 13.79 -2.95
CA CYS A 108 -13.57 14.31 -4.25
C CYS A 108 -12.73 15.49 -4.76
N ASP A 109 -12.27 16.34 -3.86
CA ASP A 109 -11.48 17.53 -4.17
C ASP A 109 -9.99 17.37 -3.80
N ALA A 110 -9.61 16.24 -3.21
CA ALA A 110 -8.25 15.94 -2.73
C ALA A 110 -7.67 17.04 -1.83
N GLU A 111 -8.47 17.51 -0.89
CA GLU A 111 -8.13 18.57 0.05
C GLU A 111 -8.15 18.05 1.49
N ILE A 112 -7.23 18.55 2.32
CA ILE A 112 -7.28 18.39 3.77
C ILE A 112 -7.92 19.65 4.35
N GLN A 113 -9.03 19.52 5.05
CA GLN A 113 -9.68 20.59 5.78
C GLN A 113 -9.53 20.35 7.28
N GLY A 114 -9.29 21.40 8.04
CA GLY A 114 -9.11 21.30 9.47
C GLY A 114 -9.56 22.53 10.25
N SER A 115 -9.87 22.31 11.51
CA SER A 115 -10.07 23.36 12.50
C SER A 115 -9.35 23.03 13.79
N VAL A 116 -8.82 24.06 14.44
CA VAL A 116 -8.08 23.95 15.70
C VAL A 116 -8.59 25.02 16.65
N GLU A 117 -8.95 24.62 17.86
CA GLU A 117 -9.26 25.51 18.97
C GLU A 117 -8.03 25.63 19.88
N THR A 118 -7.67 26.85 20.25
CA THR A 118 -6.57 27.15 21.18
C THR A 118 -7.08 27.97 22.36
N ASP A 119 -6.21 28.23 23.33
CA ASP A 119 -6.49 29.15 24.42
C ASP A 119 -6.48 30.64 24.00
N LYS A 120 -6.12 30.95 22.74
CA LYS A 120 -6.12 32.32 22.17
C LYS A 120 -7.13 32.54 21.06
N GLY A 121 -7.81 31.48 20.58
CA GLY A 121 -8.81 31.59 19.53
C GLY A 121 -8.93 30.34 18.68
N GLU A 122 -9.27 30.51 17.43
CA GLU A 122 -9.49 29.42 16.47
C GLU A 122 -8.65 29.61 15.22
N VAL A 123 -8.26 28.48 14.62
CA VAL A 123 -7.70 28.41 13.27
C VAL A 123 -8.54 27.47 12.43
N SER A 124 -8.99 27.92 11.27
CA SER A 124 -9.56 27.06 10.24
C SER A 124 -8.63 27.06 9.03
N PHE A 125 -8.42 25.91 8.41
CA PHE A 125 -7.51 25.84 7.28
C PHE A 125 -7.94 24.80 6.24
N ARG A 126 -7.42 25.01 5.03
CA ARG A 126 -7.44 24.07 3.90
C ARG A 126 -6.02 23.89 3.39
N ALA A 127 -5.63 22.63 3.09
CA ALA A 127 -4.36 22.32 2.46
C ALA A 127 -4.58 21.38 1.28
N LEU A 128 -3.85 21.59 0.18
CA LEU A 128 -3.84 20.72 -0.98
C LEU A 128 -2.46 20.69 -1.63
N VAL A 129 -2.08 19.55 -2.18
CA VAL A 129 -0.98 19.45 -3.14
C VAL A 129 -1.59 19.49 -4.53
N HIS A 130 -1.27 20.51 -5.32
CA HIS A 130 -1.94 20.74 -6.60
C HIS A 130 -1.70 19.58 -7.57
N ALA A 131 -2.75 19.10 -8.24
CA ALA A 131 -2.71 17.89 -9.06
C ALA A 131 -1.67 17.93 -10.19
N LYS A 132 -1.41 19.09 -10.77
CA LYS A 132 -0.49 19.28 -11.89
C LYS A 132 0.78 20.02 -11.51
N GLU A 133 0.64 21.06 -10.70
CA GLU A 133 1.78 21.88 -10.28
C GLU A 133 2.47 21.26 -9.06
N PRO A 134 3.80 21.27 -8.96
CA PRO A 134 4.52 20.74 -7.80
C PRO A 134 4.48 21.74 -6.63
N VAL A 135 3.28 22.05 -6.14
CA VAL A 135 3.04 23.08 -5.12
C VAL A 135 2.06 22.58 -4.05
N LEU A 136 2.44 22.73 -2.80
CA LEU A 136 1.53 22.70 -1.65
C LEU A 136 0.95 24.10 -1.44
N LEU A 137 -0.37 24.22 -1.43
CA LEU A 137 -1.12 25.40 -0.98
C LEU A 137 -1.68 25.13 0.40
N VAL A 138 -1.48 26.05 1.33
CA VAL A 138 -2.20 26.09 2.61
C VAL A 138 -2.87 27.45 2.75
N GLU A 139 -4.19 27.47 2.94
CA GLU A 139 -4.95 28.66 3.31
C GLU A 139 -5.37 28.50 4.78
N ALA A 140 -5.06 29.44 5.63
CA ALA A 140 -5.38 29.43 7.05
C ALA A 140 -6.00 30.75 7.49
N ALA A 141 -7.13 30.67 8.20
CA ALA A 141 -7.85 31.81 8.74
C ALA A 141 -7.83 31.76 10.27
N THR A 142 -7.47 32.85 10.94
CA THR A 142 -7.43 32.96 12.39
C THR A 142 -8.57 33.81 12.92
N LYS A 143 -9.09 33.47 14.11
CA LYS A 143 -10.05 34.26 14.90
C LYS A 143 -9.54 34.47 16.32
N GLY A 144 -9.99 35.57 16.97
CA GLY A 144 -9.56 35.93 18.31
C GLY A 144 -8.16 36.54 18.33
N GLU A 145 -7.37 36.20 19.31
CA GLU A 145 -5.97 36.66 19.47
C GLU A 145 -4.97 35.68 18.84
N GLU A 146 -5.44 34.68 18.13
CA GLU A 146 -4.59 33.66 17.52
C GLU A 146 -3.75 34.24 16.39
N LYS A 147 -2.50 33.75 16.28
CA LYS A 147 -1.53 34.11 15.24
C LYS A 147 -0.80 32.86 14.78
N ILE A 148 -0.43 32.85 13.52
CA ILE A 148 0.33 31.77 12.89
C ILE A 148 1.71 32.29 12.50
N GLU A 149 2.74 31.54 12.90
CA GLU A 149 4.11 31.69 12.39
C GLU A 149 4.46 30.47 11.56
N TRP A 150 4.89 30.69 10.31
CA TRP A 150 5.27 29.61 9.40
C TRP A 150 6.78 29.44 9.39
N VAL A 151 7.24 28.21 9.64
CA VAL A 151 8.68 27.89 9.72
C VAL A 151 8.95 26.57 8.99
N PHE A 152 9.88 26.57 8.04
CA PHE A 152 10.43 25.33 7.50
C PHE A 152 11.56 24.83 8.39
N LYS A 153 11.45 23.59 8.88
CA LYS A 153 12.52 22.90 9.61
C LYS A 153 13.17 21.85 8.71
N HIS A 154 14.36 22.20 8.23
CA HIS A 154 15.16 21.30 7.42
C HIS A 154 15.62 20.08 8.22
N GLN A 155 15.68 18.92 7.57
CA GLN A 155 16.18 17.68 8.17
C GLN A 155 17.71 17.66 8.10
N THR A 156 18.37 17.61 9.25
CA THR A 156 19.84 17.59 9.34
C THR A 156 20.42 16.22 8.97
N ASN A 157 19.74 15.15 9.36
CA ASN A 157 20.06 13.80 8.89
C ASN A 157 19.21 13.52 7.64
N LEU A 158 19.83 13.60 6.48
CA LEU A 158 19.14 13.44 5.20
C LEU A 158 18.84 11.99 4.85
N PHE A 159 19.57 11.03 5.41
CA PHE A 159 19.38 9.62 5.05
C PHE A 159 18.13 9.05 5.72
N SER A 160 17.27 8.46 4.90
CA SER A 160 16.09 7.77 5.39
C SER A 160 16.42 6.49 6.17
N ASN A 161 17.64 5.99 6.07
CA ASN A 161 18.11 4.83 6.82
C ASN A 161 19.60 4.82 7.09
N ALA A 162 19.99 4.84 8.37
CA ALA A 162 21.37 4.66 8.81
C ALA A 162 21.96 3.27 8.43
N ARG A 163 21.12 2.25 8.19
CA ARG A 163 21.56 0.90 7.79
C ARG A 163 22.22 0.88 6.41
N TYR A 164 21.85 1.81 5.53
CA TYR A 164 22.41 2.00 4.19
C TYR A 164 23.27 3.25 4.11
N ALA A 165 23.50 3.94 5.23
CA ALA A 165 24.50 4.98 5.31
C ALA A 165 25.88 4.32 5.22
N PHE A 166 26.72 4.82 4.35
CA PHE A 166 28.09 4.31 4.17
C PHE A 166 28.99 5.05 5.16
N PRO A 167 29.69 4.32 6.05
CA PRO A 167 30.57 4.97 7.05
C PRO A 167 31.69 5.80 6.44
N GLU A 168 32.07 5.47 5.22
CA GLU A 168 33.14 6.11 4.45
C GLU A 168 32.63 7.22 3.53
N ASP A 169 31.34 7.52 3.61
CA ASP A 169 30.73 8.45 2.69
C ASP A 169 31.15 9.89 2.92
N ILE A 170 31.41 10.56 1.84
CA ILE A 170 31.55 12.02 1.83
C ILE A 170 30.22 12.60 2.33
N PRO A 171 30.23 13.35 3.44
CA PRO A 171 29.02 13.94 3.97
C PRO A 171 28.44 14.95 2.97
N HIS A 172 27.13 15.12 2.99
CA HIS A 172 26.50 16.19 2.23
C HIS A 172 27.03 17.55 2.72
N PRO A 173 27.30 18.49 1.79
CA PRO A 173 27.61 19.86 2.18
C PRO A 173 26.50 20.44 3.08
N PRO A 174 26.81 21.40 3.98
CA PRO A 174 25.77 22.07 4.74
C PRO A 174 24.72 22.71 3.84
N SER A 175 23.45 22.67 4.28
CA SER A 175 22.38 23.38 3.59
C SER A 175 22.57 24.89 3.71
N THR A 176 22.09 25.62 2.71
CA THR A 176 22.02 27.08 2.70
C THR A 176 20.57 27.52 2.72
N ALA A 177 20.28 28.63 3.38
CA ALA A 177 18.95 29.18 3.45
C ALA A 177 18.99 30.71 3.33
N GLY A 178 17.90 31.31 2.92
CA GLY A 178 17.81 32.75 2.79
C GLY A 178 16.45 33.22 2.30
N ARG A 179 16.39 34.53 1.99
CA ARG A 179 15.17 35.19 1.45
C ARG A 179 15.55 36.07 0.28
N VAL A 180 14.73 36.03 -0.78
CA VAL A 180 14.86 36.89 -1.96
C VAL A 180 13.47 37.45 -2.28
N GLY A 181 13.27 38.74 -2.03
CA GLY A 181 11.92 39.34 -2.08
C GLY A 181 11.01 38.68 -1.05
N ASP A 182 9.89 38.18 -1.52
CA ASP A 182 8.88 37.47 -0.70
C ASP A 182 9.09 35.95 -0.64
N ILE A 183 10.11 35.43 -1.33
CA ILE A 183 10.41 34.00 -1.37
C ILE A 183 11.49 33.68 -0.33
N GLU A 184 11.14 32.81 0.61
CA GLU A 184 12.08 32.16 1.51
C GLU A 184 12.47 30.80 0.93
N TRP A 185 13.68 30.33 1.23
CA TRP A 185 14.20 29.09 0.65
C TRP A 185 15.24 28.41 1.54
N CYS A 186 15.33 27.08 1.35
CA CYS A 186 16.40 26.24 1.88
C CYS A 186 16.88 25.32 0.75
N GLU A 187 18.17 25.36 0.45
CA GLU A 187 18.82 24.58 -0.60
C GLU A 187 19.84 23.62 0.00
N GLN A 188 19.81 22.38 -0.49
CA GLN A 188 20.74 21.34 -0.11
C GLN A 188 21.49 20.83 -1.33
N LYS A 189 22.81 20.91 -1.29
CA LYS A 189 23.69 20.27 -2.28
C LYS A 189 23.96 18.83 -1.90
N ARG A 190 23.91 17.91 -2.89
CA ARG A 190 24.24 16.51 -2.66
C ARG A 190 25.74 16.26 -2.76
N ALA A 191 26.21 15.23 -2.07
CA ALA A 191 27.57 14.75 -2.22
C ALA A 191 27.82 14.16 -3.62
N SER A 192 26.78 13.60 -4.26
CA SER A 192 26.82 13.12 -5.67
C SER A 192 26.76 14.21 -6.72
N GLY A 193 26.56 15.46 -6.33
CA GLY A 193 26.25 16.59 -7.22
C GLY A 193 24.77 16.86 -7.36
N GLY A 194 24.45 18.00 -7.98
CA GLY A 194 23.09 18.53 -8.06
C GLY A 194 22.56 19.05 -6.73
N THR A 195 21.41 19.71 -6.77
CA THR A 195 20.78 20.34 -5.62
C THR A 195 19.29 20.02 -5.56
N PHE A 196 18.74 20.08 -4.34
CA PHE A 196 17.30 20.27 -4.19
C PHE A 196 17.01 21.51 -3.35
N THR A 197 15.91 22.18 -3.67
CA THR A 197 15.50 23.44 -3.01
C THR A 197 14.05 23.33 -2.59
N ILE A 198 13.81 23.61 -1.31
CA ILE A 198 12.47 23.88 -0.78
C ILE A 198 12.33 25.40 -0.76
N ALA A 199 11.29 25.94 -1.40
CA ALA A 199 11.01 27.37 -1.41
C ALA A 199 9.55 27.61 -1.08
N TRP A 200 9.26 28.68 -0.35
CA TRP A 200 7.90 29.07 0.01
C TRP A 200 7.73 30.59 -0.01
N MET A 201 6.49 31.00 -0.17
CA MET A 201 6.09 32.40 -0.06
C MET A 201 4.75 32.50 0.67
N SER A 202 4.58 33.56 1.43
CA SER A 202 3.34 33.88 2.10
C SER A 202 2.67 35.10 1.48
N ASP A 203 1.37 35.01 1.28
CA ASP A 203 0.53 36.12 0.87
C ASP A 203 -0.46 36.45 2.02
N ALA A 204 -0.35 37.61 2.59
CA ALA A 204 -1.26 38.08 3.63
C ALA A 204 -2.43 38.80 2.97
N CYS A 205 -3.56 38.14 2.92
CA CYS A 205 -4.70 38.53 2.09
C CYS A 205 -5.83 39.19 2.86
N ASP A 206 -5.73 40.07 3.79
CA ASP A 206 -6.81 40.96 4.16
C ASP A 206 -6.64 41.66 5.53
N PRO A 207 -6.98 42.94 5.69
CA PRO A 207 -7.09 43.65 6.95
C PRO A 207 -8.41 43.37 7.72
N SER A 208 -9.21 42.40 7.30
CA SER A 208 -10.45 41.93 7.94
C SER A 208 -10.21 41.38 9.36
N PRO A 209 -11.21 41.34 10.25
CA PRO A 209 -11.08 40.67 11.57
C PRO A 209 -10.77 39.17 11.47
N VAL A 210 -10.99 38.55 10.30
CA VAL A 210 -10.53 37.21 9.96
C VAL A 210 -9.27 37.35 9.10
N LYS A 211 -8.10 37.11 9.71
CA LYS A 211 -6.80 37.21 9.02
C LYS A 211 -6.57 35.95 8.21
N LEU A 212 -6.80 36.03 6.91
CA LEU A 212 -6.48 34.97 5.98
C LEU A 212 -5.00 35.05 5.55
N GLN A 213 -4.28 33.95 5.69
CA GLN A 213 -2.92 33.77 5.17
C GLN A 213 -2.91 32.63 4.16
N ARG A 214 -2.17 32.81 3.06
CA ARG A 214 -1.90 31.77 2.07
C ARG A 214 -0.41 31.48 2.03
N ILE A 215 -0.09 30.19 1.98
CA ILE A 215 1.28 29.72 1.80
C ILE A 215 1.33 28.88 0.54
N PHE A 216 2.25 29.22 -0.35
CA PHE A 216 2.66 28.39 -1.47
C PHE A 216 4.04 27.83 -1.16
N LEU A 217 4.20 26.50 -1.19
CA LEU A 217 5.48 25.82 -0.98
C LEU A 217 5.73 24.87 -2.16
N THR A 218 6.94 24.96 -2.71
CA THR A 218 7.42 24.02 -3.73
C THR A 218 8.72 23.35 -3.33
N ILE A 219 8.97 22.19 -3.94
CA ILE A 219 10.25 21.48 -3.83
C ILE A 219 10.72 21.24 -5.26
N ALA A 220 11.88 21.77 -5.62
CA ALA A 220 12.54 21.50 -6.89
C ALA A 220 13.78 20.62 -6.69
N ASP A 221 14.04 19.76 -7.64
CA ASP A 221 15.17 18.85 -7.65
C ASP A 221 15.87 18.90 -9.01
N THR A 222 17.22 18.93 -8.99
CA THR A 222 18.04 18.86 -10.21
C THR A 222 19.27 18.00 -10.00
N PHE A 223 19.56 17.17 -11.02
CA PHE A 223 20.77 16.37 -11.09
C PHE A 223 21.18 16.17 -12.55
N PRO A 224 22.46 16.32 -12.90
CA PRO A 224 23.61 16.69 -12.03
C PRO A 224 23.77 18.21 -11.82
N THR A 225 22.87 19.03 -12.34
CA THR A 225 22.97 20.51 -12.29
C THR A 225 22.54 21.09 -10.96
N ASP A 226 23.01 22.33 -10.65
CA ASP A 226 22.68 23.08 -9.43
C ASP A 226 21.59 24.13 -9.72
N GLU A 227 20.51 23.80 -10.46
CA GLU A 227 19.48 24.74 -10.91
C GLU A 227 18.18 24.70 -10.08
N SER A 228 18.10 23.87 -9.05
CA SER A 228 16.85 23.64 -8.31
C SER A 228 16.25 24.91 -7.71
N LYS A 229 17.09 25.83 -7.22
CA LYS A 229 16.62 27.11 -6.67
C LYS A 229 15.95 28.00 -7.72
N LYS A 230 16.52 28.09 -8.93
CA LYS A 230 15.93 28.82 -10.04
C LYS A 230 14.55 28.25 -10.40
N ILE A 231 14.46 26.93 -10.54
CA ILE A 231 13.21 26.23 -10.86
C ILE A 231 12.16 26.45 -9.76
N ALA A 232 12.55 26.35 -8.47
CA ALA A 232 11.63 26.59 -7.36
C ALA A 232 11.06 28.01 -7.39
N PHE A 233 11.92 29.01 -7.65
CA PHE A 233 11.51 30.41 -7.72
C PHE A 233 10.60 30.70 -8.93
N GLU A 234 10.92 30.11 -10.09
CA GLU A 234 10.07 30.24 -11.29
C GLU A 234 8.69 29.60 -11.05
N THR A 235 8.64 28.42 -10.44
CA THR A 235 7.39 27.76 -10.06
C THR A 235 6.55 28.64 -9.14
N LEU A 236 7.12 29.18 -8.06
CA LEU A 236 6.37 30.02 -7.13
C LEU A 236 5.86 31.31 -7.79
N LYS A 237 6.69 31.98 -8.60
CA LYS A 237 6.28 33.16 -9.36
C LYS A 237 5.14 32.88 -10.34
N GLN A 238 5.19 31.75 -11.01
CA GLN A 238 4.14 31.35 -11.94
C GLN A 238 2.82 31.12 -11.21
N VAL A 239 2.82 30.34 -10.12
CA VAL A 239 1.57 30.01 -9.41
C VAL A 239 0.99 31.20 -8.65
N SER A 240 1.84 32.08 -8.09
CA SER A 240 1.37 33.28 -7.38
C SER A 240 0.77 34.35 -8.32
N ALA A 241 1.13 34.33 -9.60
CA ALA A 241 0.53 35.19 -10.61
C ALA A 241 -0.85 34.68 -11.08
N MET A 242 -1.22 33.45 -10.77
CA MET A 242 -2.51 32.89 -11.12
C MET A 242 -3.59 33.31 -10.09
N PRO A 243 -4.81 33.72 -10.52
CA PRO A 243 -5.90 33.90 -9.58
C PRO A 243 -6.15 32.64 -8.76
N ILE A 244 -6.28 32.76 -7.45
CA ILE A 244 -6.38 31.62 -6.53
C ILE A 244 -7.57 30.70 -6.85
N GLU A 245 -8.69 31.27 -7.28
CA GLU A 245 -9.87 30.53 -7.67
C GLU A 245 -9.60 29.65 -8.90
N GLU A 246 -8.81 30.12 -9.86
CA GLU A 246 -8.43 29.34 -11.03
C GLU A 246 -7.43 28.25 -10.66
N PHE A 247 -6.46 28.53 -9.77
CA PHE A 247 -5.53 27.53 -9.26
C PHE A 247 -6.28 26.37 -8.58
N ILE A 248 -7.22 26.67 -7.69
CA ILE A 248 -8.02 25.65 -6.99
C ILE A 248 -8.96 24.94 -7.98
N LYS A 249 -9.58 25.66 -8.90
CA LYS A 249 -10.48 25.09 -9.92
C LYS A 249 -9.76 24.08 -10.81
N THR A 250 -8.53 24.36 -11.26
CA THR A 250 -7.74 23.42 -12.09
C THR A 250 -7.33 22.17 -11.31
N HIS A 251 -7.01 22.30 -10.03
CA HIS A 251 -6.78 21.16 -9.12
C HIS A 251 -8.03 20.28 -9.01
N ARG A 252 -9.17 20.86 -8.63
CA ARG A 252 -10.42 20.12 -8.45
C ARG A 252 -10.92 19.49 -9.74
N ALA A 253 -10.78 20.19 -10.87
CA ALA A 253 -11.18 19.67 -12.17
C ALA A 253 -10.43 18.40 -12.54
N TRP A 254 -9.12 18.33 -12.23
CA TRP A 254 -8.32 17.12 -12.47
C TRP A 254 -8.83 15.93 -11.64
N TRP A 255 -9.05 16.11 -10.32
CA TRP A 255 -9.51 15.06 -9.42
C TRP A 255 -10.93 14.59 -9.78
N ARG A 256 -11.82 15.51 -10.11
CA ARG A 256 -13.19 15.19 -10.55
C ARG A 256 -13.23 14.48 -11.90
N ALA A 257 -12.24 14.64 -12.75
CA ALA A 257 -12.08 13.88 -13.98
C ALA A 257 -11.43 12.50 -13.72
N TYR A 258 -10.60 12.37 -12.69
CA TYR A 258 -9.90 11.14 -12.34
C TYR A 258 -10.83 10.04 -11.80
N TYR A 259 -11.75 10.38 -10.88
CA TYR A 259 -12.61 9.37 -10.26
C TYR A 259 -13.52 8.62 -11.24
N PRO A 260 -14.15 9.25 -12.24
CA PRO A 260 -15.05 8.57 -13.17
C PRO A 260 -14.42 7.54 -14.13
N HIS A 261 -13.10 7.36 -14.13
CA HIS A 261 -12.47 6.35 -14.97
C HIS A 261 -12.98 4.93 -14.68
N SER A 262 -13.35 4.64 -13.42
CA SER A 262 -14.07 3.43 -13.04
C SER A 262 -14.81 3.66 -11.72
N PHE A 263 -15.80 2.82 -11.47
CA PHE A 263 -16.61 2.86 -10.25
C PHE A 263 -16.66 1.47 -9.59
N VAL A 264 -16.65 1.42 -8.27
CA VAL A 264 -16.84 0.22 -7.47
C VAL A 264 -17.69 0.55 -6.26
N SER A 265 -18.73 -0.24 -6.02
CA SER A 265 -19.53 -0.15 -4.80
C SER A 265 -19.91 -1.52 -4.27
N VAL A 266 -19.76 -1.69 -2.96
CA VAL A 266 -20.05 -2.92 -2.23
C VAL A 266 -20.81 -2.59 -0.93
N PRO A 267 -21.62 -3.51 -0.38
CA PRO A 267 -22.45 -3.24 0.79
C PRO A 267 -21.68 -3.36 2.12
N ASP A 268 -20.47 -2.80 2.18
CA ASP A 268 -19.58 -2.82 3.34
C ASP A 268 -18.84 -1.48 3.42
N ALA A 269 -19.25 -0.63 4.35
CA ALA A 269 -18.73 0.74 4.48
C ALA A 269 -17.24 0.81 4.80
N GLN A 270 -16.70 -0.17 5.53
CA GLN A 270 -15.28 -0.25 5.84
C GLN A 270 -14.45 -0.56 4.59
N ILE A 271 -14.86 -1.60 3.85
CA ILE A 271 -14.14 -2.08 2.66
C ILE A 271 -14.28 -1.08 1.51
N GLU A 272 -15.48 -0.57 1.26
CA GLU A 272 -15.71 0.46 0.23
C GLU A 272 -14.92 1.73 0.52
N GLY A 273 -14.97 2.22 1.78
CA GLY A 273 -14.20 3.37 2.20
C GLY A 273 -12.69 3.14 2.10
N PHE A 274 -12.20 1.94 2.45
CA PHE A 274 -10.80 1.59 2.25
C PHE A 274 -10.40 1.66 0.78
N TYR A 275 -11.18 1.02 -0.10
CA TYR A 275 -10.94 0.99 -1.54
C TYR A 275 -10.80 2.40 -2.12
N TRP A 276 -11.74 3.31 -1.85
CA TRP A 276 -11.71 4.67 -2.39
C TRP A 276 -10.56 5.51 -1.83
N ASN A 277 -10.16 5.25 -0.59
CA ASN A 277 -8.93 5.83 -0.03
C ASN A 277 -7.66 5.31 -0.74
N GLN A 278 -7.64 4.04 -1.19
CA GLN A 278 -6.51 3.56 -1.99
C GLN A 278 -6.53 4.13 -3.42
N ILE A 279 -7.70 4.32 -4.03
CA ILE A 279 -7.82 4.99 -5.34
C ILE A 279 -7.31 6.44 -5.26
N TYR A 280 -7.64 7.17 -4.18
CA TYR A 280 -7.06 8.48 -3.90
C TYR A 280 -5.54 8.41 -3.72
N LYS A 281 -5.06 7.43 -2.94
CA LYS A 281 -3.63 7.22 -2.68
C LYS A 281 -2.84 6.92 -3.95
N LEU A 282 -3.38 6.14 -4.89
CA LEU A 282 -2.73 5.86 -6.18
C LEU A 282 -2.32 7.14 -6.91
N ALA A 283 -3.27 8.05 -7.15
CA ALA A 283 -2.99 9.30 -7.84
C ALA A 283 -2.17 10.29 -7.01
N SER A 284 -2.23 10.17 -5.68
CA SER A 284 -1.39 10.96 -4.77
C SER A 284 0.05 10.47 -4.72
N ALA A 285 0.29 9.17 -5.02
CA ALA A 285 1.60 8.51 -4.92
C ALA A 285 2.31 8.32 -6.25
N MET A 286 1.57 8.29 -7.36
CA MET A 286 2.07 7.95 -8.70
C MET A 286 1.63 8.99 -9.73
N ARG A 287 2.45 9.19 -10.76
CA ARG A 287 2.12 9.96 -11.95
C ARG A 287 2.92 9.44 -13.13
N ALA A 288 2.36 9.56 -14.34
CA ALA A 288 2.96 9.03 -15.57
C ALA A 288 4.40 9.51 -15.82
N ASP A 289 4.64 10.79 -15.58
CA ASP A 289 5.93 11.48 -15.80
C ASP A 289 6.80 11.54 -14.52
N GLY A 290 6.39 10.86 -13.45
CA GLY A 290 7.10 10.77 -12.19
C GLY A 290 8.07 9.58 -12.12
N PRO A 291 8.82 9.47 -11.03
CA PRO A 291 9.65 8.30 -10.76
C PRO A 291 8.80 7.06 -10.47
N VAL A 292 9.40 5.88 -10.62
CA VAL A 292 8.80 4.65 -10.10
C VAL A 292 8.54 4.80 -8.61
N MET A 293 7.35 4.41 -8.15
CA MET A 293 7.00 4.46 -6.74
C MET A 293 7.84 3.47 -5.93
N ASP A 294 8.38 3.93 -4.81
CA ASP A 294 8.94 3.07 -3.77
C ASP A 294 7.86 2.67 -2.75
N LEU A 295 8.25 2.14 -1.59
CA LEU A 295 7.30 1.71 -0.55
C LEU A 295 6.58 2.87 0.16
N GLN A 296 7.07 4.09 0.05
CA GLN A 296 6.56 5.27 0.77
C GLN A 296 5.91 6.32 -0.14
N GLY A 297 6.08 6.22 -1.46
CA GLY A 297 5.62 7.28 -2.37
C GLY A 297 6.23 8.64 -2.00
N PRO A 298 5.49 9.75 -2.16
CA PRO A 298 6.01 11.08 -1.81
C PRO A 298 6.02 11.37 -0.30
N TRP A 299 5.49 10.48 0.57
CA TRP A 299 5.39 10.68 2.02
C TRP A 299 6.54 10.00 2.75
N ASN A 300 7.70 10.64 2.72
CA ASN A 300 8.94 10.04 3.16
C ASN A 300 9.23 10.28 4.65
N ARG A 301 9.59 9.20 5.35
CA ARG A 301 10.18 9.23 6.69
C ARG A 301 11.27 8.18 6.82
N GLU A 302 11.93 8.12 7.97
CA GLU A 302 12.92 7.07 8.26
C GLU A 302 12.33 5.68 8.05
N THR A 303 13.06 4.83 7.32
CA THR A 303 12.63 3.49 6.97
C THR A 303 13.82 2.55 6.79
N GLY A 304 13.62 1.28 7.12
CA GLY A 304 14.57 0.20 6.80
C GLY A 304 14.60 -0.19 5.32
N TRP A 305 13.68 0.35 4.51
CA TRP A 305 13.45 -0.10 3.12
C TRP A 305 13.46 1.05 2.11
N ALA A 306 14.43 1.95 2.23
CA ALA A 306 14.53 3.17 1.42
C ALA A 306 15.02 2.94 -0.02
N ARG A 307 14.57 1.87 -0.70
CA ARG A 307 14.98 1.48 -2.05
C ARG A 307 13.78 1.02 -2.88
N ILE A 308 14.02 0.73 -4.16
CA ILE A 308 13.05 0.05 -5.00
C ILE A 308 13.14 -1.46 -4.72
N TRP A 309 12.08 -2.01 -4.14
CA TRP A 309 11.96 -3.43 -3.79
C TRP A 309 11.25 -4.17 -4.92
N LEU A 310 12.02 -4.93 -5.70
CA LEU A 310 11.56 -5.66 -6.88
C LEU A 310 11.20 -7.13 -6.59
N ASN A 311 11.07 -7.47 -5.34
CA ASN A 311 10.43 -8.68 -4.85
C ASN A 311 9.72 -8.40 -3.53
N LEU A 312 8.51 -8.35 -3.58
CA LEU A 312 7.32 -8.40 -4.40
C LEU A 312 6.62 -7.04 -4.40
N ASN A 313 7.19 -6.11 -3.60
CA ASN A 313 6.51 -4.90 -3.13
C ASN A 313 6.03 -4.01 -4.29
N ILE A 314 6.92 -3.68 -5.22
CA ILE A 314 6.55 -2.80 -6.34
C ILE A 314 5.51 -3.46 -7.24
N GLN A 315 5.63 -4.77 -7.51
CA GLN A 315 4.68 -5.51 -8.33
C GLN A 315 3.26 -5.45 -7.76
N ILE A 316 3.12 -5.61 -6.43
CA ILE A 316 1.81 -5.55 -5.81
C ILE A 316 1.32 -4.13 -5.54
N ALA A 317 2.23 -3.14 -5.43
CA ALA A 317 1.86 -1.73 -5.30
C ALA A 317 1.13 -1.20 -6.55
N TYR A 318 1.57 -1.61 -7.73
CA TYR A 318 0.94 -1.22 -8.99
C TYR A 318 -0.28 -2.09 -9.36
N SER A 319 -0.54 -3.19 -8.65
CA SER A 319 -1.60 -4.14 -9.03
C SER A 319 -3.01 -3.53 -9.19
N PRO A 320 -3.47 -2.57 -8.38
CA PRO A 320 -4.82 -2.03 -8.55
C PRO A 320 -4.96 -1.05 -9.73
N VAL A 321 -3.86 -0.56 -10.30
CA VAL A 321 -3.84 0.40 -11.42
C VAL A 321 -4.61 -0.13 -12.63
N TYR A 322 -4.42 -1.41 -12.93
CA TYR A 322 -4.91 -2.03 -14.17
C TYR A 322 -6.42 -2.20 -14.16
N ALA A 323 -6.95 -2.96 -13.20
CA ALA A 323 -8.39 -3.17 -13.09
C ALA A 323 -9.17 -1.89 -12.78
N ALA A 324 -8.56 -0.92 -12.05
CA ALA A 324 -9.15 0.40 -11.82
C ALA A 324 -9.23 1.29 -13.08
N ASN A 325 -8.77 0.82 -14.25
CA ASN A 325 -8.73 1.59 -15.49
C ASN A 325 -7.96 2.92 -15.38
N ARG A 326 -6.75 2.86 -14.74
CA ARG A 326 -5.85 4.01 -14.53
C ARG A 326 -4.45 3.71 -15.05
N LEU A 327 -4.37 3.22 -16.29
CA LEU A 327 -3.13 2.71 -16.89
C LEU A 327 -2.03 3.78 -16.93
N GLU A 328 -2.40 5.04 -17.08
CA GLU A 328 -1.46 6.16 -17.10
C GLU A 328 -0.57 6.23 -15.84
N LEU A 329 -1.08 5.81 -14.68
CA LEU A 329 -0.28 5.77 -13.45
C LEU A 329 0.80 4.68 -13.49
N GLY A 330 0.60 3.65 -14.30
CA GLY A 330 1.56 2.57 -14.52
C GLY A 330 2.74 2.96 -15.43
N GLU A 331 2.64 4.07 -16.17
CA GLU A 331 3.67 4.50 -17.11
C GLU A 331 5.00 4.83 -16.43
N SER A 332 4.97 5.35 -15.20
CA SER A 332 6.19 5.59 -14.42
C SER A 332 7.03 4.33 -14.24
N TYR A 333 6.38 3.18 -14.08
CA TYR A 333 7.04 1.88 -13.97
C TYR A 333 7.63 1.44 -15.31
N LEU A 334 6.89 1.59 -16.42
CA LEU A 334 7.38 1.28 -17.76
C LEU A 334 8.60 2.12 -18.10
N ASN A 335 8.51 3.43 -17.84
CA ASN A 335 9.59 4.38 -18.04
C ASN A 335 10.85 4.01 -17.24
N PHE A 336 10.70 3.54 -16.00
CA PHE A 336 11.82 3.05 -15.21
C PHE A 336 12.51 1.86 -15.89
N ILE A 337 11.74 0.86 -16.35
CA ILE A 337 12.30 -0.32 -17.04
C ILE A 337 12.98 0.06 -18.36
N ASP A 338 12.31 0.85 -19.18
CA ASP A 338 12.80 1.23 -20.52
C ASP A 338 14.05 2.11 -20.45
N ASN A 339 14.04 3.13 -19.57
CA ASN A 339 15.14 4.08 -19.44
C ASN A 339 16.39 3.49 -18.76
N LYS A 340 16.23 2.42 -17.96
CA LYS A 340 17.32 1.78 -17.24
C LYS A 340 17.76 0.43 -17.86
N ARG A 341 17.34 0.14 -19.11
CA ARG A 341 17.59 -1.15 -19.78
C ARG A 341 19.07 -1.56 -19.79
N SER A 342 19.98 -0.62 -20.05
CA SER A 342 21.43 -0.88 -20.06
C SER A 342 21.95 -1.31 -18.68
N ASN A 343 21.37 -0.78 -17.61
CA ASN A 343 21.78 -1.10 -16.26
C ASN A 343 21.35 -2.52 -15.87
N PHE A 344 20.18 -2.98 -16.32
CA PHE A 344 19.76 -4.38 -16.13
C PHE A 344 20.64 -5.38 -16.89
N VAL A 345 21.13 -5.01 -18.08
CA VAL A 345 22.11 -5.82 -18.81
C VAL A 345 23.46 -5.82 -18.08
N MET A 346 23.91 -4.67 -17.60
CA MET A 346 25.14 -4.57 -16.82
C MET A 346 25.07 -5.39 -15.52
N ASN A 347 23.92 -5.43 -14.86
CA ASN A 347 23.71 -6.27 -13.68
C ASN A 347 23.91 -7.77 -14.00
N ALA A 348 23.44 -8.26 -15.16
CA ALA A 348 23.64 -9.66 -15.55
C ALA A 348 25.12 -9.96 -15.82
N LYS A 349 25.85 -9.04 -16.43
CA LYS A 349 27.30 -9.15 -16.60
C LYS A 349 28.03 -9.22 -15.26
N GLU A 350 27.64 -8.36 -14.33
CA GLU A 350 28.26 -8.35 -12.99
C GLU A 350 27.95 -9.57 -12.14
N LEU A 351 26.70 -10.08 -12.16
CA LEU A 351 26.27 -11.18 -11.30
C LEU A 351 26.59 -12.55 -11.87
N TYR A 352 26.43 -12.72 -13.18
CA TYR A 352 26.47 -14.03 -13.83
C TYR A 352 27.53 -14.14 -14.92
N ASN A 353 28.26 -13.06 -15.22
CA ASN A 353 29.21 -12.96 -16.35
C ASN A 353 28.56 -13.28 -17.71
N ILE A 354 27.32 -12.79 -17.93
CA ILE A 354 26.53 -12.99 -19.15
C ILE A 354 26.37 -11.63 -19.83
N ASP A 355 26.87 -11.52 -21.08
CA ASP A 355 26.86 -10.26 -21.84
C ASP A 355 25.48 -9.93 -22.46
N ASP A 356 24.73 -10.96 -22.86
CA ASP A 356 23.39 -10.86 -23.46
C ASP A 356 22.25 -11.20 -22.47
N GLY A 357 22.56 -11.20 -21.19
CA GLY A 357 21.61 -11.38 -20.11
C GLY A 357 21.01 -10.06 -19.64
N ALA A 358 19.96 -10.15 -18.82
CA ALA A 358 19.40 -9.04 -18.09
C ALA A 358 18.89 -9.49 -16.73
N THR A 359 19.15 -8.72 -15.68
CA THR A 359 18.71 -9.08 -14.34
C THR A 359 18.66 -7.87 -13.40
N THR A 360 18.04 -8.07 -12.25
CA THR A 360 18.10 -7.17 -11.09
C THR A 360 18.33 -7.96 -9.82
N ALA A 361 18.61 -7.30 -8.73
CA ALA A 361 18.54 -7.90 -7.40
C ALA A 361 17.14 -7.71 -6.81
N HIS A 362 16.88 -8.36 -5.66
CA HIS A 362 15.70 -8.20 -4.84
C HIS A 362 15.36 -6.73 -4.56
N THR A 363 16.41 -5.91 -4.37
CA THR A 363 16.32 -4.47 -4.27
C THR A 363 17.31 -3.79 -5.22
N THR A 364 16.92 -2.63 -5.71
CA THR A 364 17.78 -1.81 -6.58
C THR A 364 17.71 -0.34 -6.18
N CYS A 365 18.70 0.45 -6.57
CA CYS A 365 18.61 1.90 -6.50
C CYS A 365 17.69 2.46 -7.60
N TYR A 366 17.42 3.75 -7.60
CA TYR A 366 16.58 4.40 -8.61
C TYR A 366 17.20 4.40 -10.03
N GLU A 367 18.48 4.08 -10.12
CA GLU A 367 19.16 3.84 -11.41
C GLU A 367 19.01 2.40 -11.93
N GLY A 368 18.32 1.51 -11.22
CA GLY A 368 18.17 0.11 -11.62
C GLY A 368 19.44 -0.73 -11.41
N LEU A 369 20.46 -0.19 -10.77
CA LEU A 369 21.70 -0.89 -10.48
C LEU A 369 21.58 -1.71 -9.19
N ILE A 370 22.13 -2.91 -9.20
CA ILE A 370 22.34 -3.69 -7.98
C ILE A 370 23.36 -2.99 -7.09
N GLY A 371 23.27 -3.21 -5.79
CA GLY A 371 24.17 -2.63 -4.80
C GLY A 371 25.64 -2.88 -5.08
N SER A 372 26.50 -2.07 -4.45
CA SER A 372 27.96 -2.23 -4.49
C SER A 372 28.40 -3.62 -4.04
N GLY A 373 29.68 -3.93 -4.20
CA GLY A 373 30.25 -5.18 -3.72
C GLY A 373 30.00 -5.48 -2.23
N GLN A 374 29.79 -4.45 -1.41
CA GLN A 374 29.43 -4.62 0.00
C GLN A 374 27.96 -5.06 0.17
N ALA A 375 27.04 -4.48 -0.59
CA ALA A 375 25.65 -4.93 -0.63
C ALA A 375 25.54 -6.36 -1.18
N LYS A 376 26.33 -6.73 -2.20
CA LYS A 376 26.43 -8.11 -2.71
C LYS A 376 26.92 -9.09 -1.63
N LYS A 377 27.91 -8.72 -0.85
CA LYS A 377 28.42 -9.57 0.26
C LYS A 377 27.41 -9.74 1.38
N SER A 378 26.64 -8.70 1.66
CA SER A 378 25.61 -8.72 2.73
C SER A 378 24.36 -9.48 2.31
N TRP A 379 24.02 -9.55 0.99
CA TRP A 379 22.75 -10.09 0.51
C TRP A 379 22.89 -11.02 -0.73
N PRO A 380 23.84 -11.97 -0.77
CA PRO A 380 24.03 -12.81 -1.97
C PRO A 380 22.79 -13.65 -2.32
N ARG A 381 21.96 -14.01 -1.32
CA ARG A 381 20.73 -14.79 -1.51
C ARG A 381 19.62 -14.04 -2.24
N PHE A 382 19.70 -12.70 -2.32
CA PHE A 382 18.68 -11.87 -2.98
C PHE A 382 19.04 -11.49 -4.42
N THR A 383 19.90 -12.25 -5.08
CA THR A 383 20.31 -12.02 -6.46
C THR A 383 19.93 -13.22 -7.32
N ASN A 384 18.64 -13.49 -7.50
CA ASN A 384 18.18 -14.56 -8.37
C ASN A 384 17.47 -14.00 -9.62
N PRO A 385 17.50 -14.70 -10.77
CA PRO A 385 16.94 -14.19 -12.02
C PRO A 385 15.42 -14.07 -11.99
N GLY A 386 14.75 -14.78 -11.08
CA GLY A 386 13.30 -14.73 -10.92
C GLY A 386 12.78 -13.34 -10.52
N ASP A 387 13.53 -12.62 -9.73
CA ASP A 387 13.12 -11.27 -9.30
C ASP A 387 12.93 -10.35 -10.51
N PHE A 388 13.80 -10.45 -11.52
CA PHE A 388 13.66 -9.65 -12.72
C PHE A 388 12.55 -10.14 -13.65
N VAL A 389 12.36 -11.44 -13.78
CA VAL A 389 11.22 -11.98 -14.57
C VAL A 389 9.90 -11.54 -13.97
N TRP A 390 9.76 -11.53 -12.64
CA TRP A 390 8.54 -11.00 -11.99
C TRP A 390 8.38 -9.49 -12.18
N THR A 391 9.48 -8.75 -12.14
CA THR A 391 9.52 -7.33 -12.52
C THR A 391 8.95 -7.13 -13.93
N LEU A 392 9.36 -7.92 -14.89
CA LEU A 392 8.88 -7.87 -16.28
C LEU A 392 7.44 -8.37 -16.43
N HIS A 393 6.95 -9.24 -15.55
CA HIS A 393 5.53 -9.63 -15.53
C HIS A 393 4.61 -8.43 -15.27
N LEU A 394 4.99 -7.50 -14.41
CA LEU A 394 4.21 -6.28 -14.19
C LEU A 394 4.16 -5.39 -15.45
N TYR A 395 5.26 -5.29 -16.20
CA TYR A 395 5.28 -4.61 -17.50
C TYR A 395 4.34 -5.29 -18.49
N TYR A 396 4.37 -6.63 -18.53
CA TYR A 396 3.47 -7.43 -19.36
C TYR A 396 2.00 -7.25 -18.98
N GLN A 397 1.66 -7.06 -17.70
CA GLN A 397 0.31 -6.73 -17.27
C GLN A 397 -0.17 -5.42 -17.92
N HIS A 398 0.68 -4.39 -17.96
CA HIS A 398 0.33 -3.14 -18.64
C HIS A 398 -0.01 -3.38 -20.13
N TYR A 399 0.82 -4.17 -20.82
CA TYR A 399 0.51 -4.59 -22.20
C TYR A 399 -0.81 -5.34 -22.29
N ARG A 400 -1.07 -6.32 -21.43
CA ARG A 400 -2.31 -7.12 -21.44
C ARG A 400 -3.58 -6.29 -21.25
N PHE A 401 -3.52 -5.27 -20.42
CA PHE A 401 -4.66 -4.39 -20.15
C PHE A 401 -4.79 -3.25 -21.16
N SER A 402 -3.71 -2.83 -21.83
CA SER A 402 -3.75 -1.79 -22.87
C SER A 402 -3.95 -2.36 -24.28
N MET A 403 -3.39 -3.53 -24.56
CA MET A 403 -3.17 -4.13 -25.88
C MET A 403 -2.44 -3.19 -26.82
N ASP A 404 -1.59 -2.32 -26.28
CA ASP A 404 -0.71 -1.48 -27.09
C ASP A 404 0.46 -2.31 -27.63
N GLU A 405 0.40 -2.64 -28.93
CA GLU A 405 1.42 -3.45 -29.58
C GLU A 405 2.80 -2.78 -29.63
N GLN A 406 2.85 -1.44 -29.54
CA GLN A 406 4.11 -0.71 -29.53
C GLN A 406 5.00 -1.10 -28.34
N LEU A 407 4.41 -1.46 -27.20
CA LEU A 407 5.15 -1.94 -26.03
C LEU A 407 5.97 -3.22 -26.30
N ILE A 408 5.62 -3.96 -27.36
CA ILE A 408 6.28 -5.21 -27.74
C ILE A 408 7.08 -5.06 -29.02
N THR A 409 6.54 -4.36 -30.02
CA THR A 409 7.09 -4.30 -31.38
C THR A 409 8.08 -3.18 -31.59
N ASN A 410 7.92 -2.06 -30.88
CA ASN A 410 8.83 -0.92 -30.94
C ASN A 410 10.00 -1.08 -29.95
N ARG A 411 10.94 -1.96 -30.27
CA ARG A 411 12.06 -2.36 -29.40
C ARG A 411 13.13 -1.26 -29.20
N GLU A 412 13.13 -0.23 -30.03
CA GLU A 412 14.01 0.94 -29.83
C GLU A 412 13.53 1.73 -28.59
N LYS A 413 12.23 1.93 -28.47
CA LYS A 413 11.62 2.66 -27.36
C LYS A 413 11.40 1.77 -26.14
N HIS A 414 10.85 0.58 -26.32
CA HIS A 414 10.39 -0.33 -25.26
C HIS A 414 11.28 -1.56 -25.14
N ALA A 415 11.79 -1.81 -23.96
CA ALA A 415 12.80 -2.82 -23.71
C ALA A 415 12.26 -4.19 -23.32
N PHE A 416 10.96 -4.32 -23.08
CA PHE A 416 10.35 -5.49 -22.45
C PHE A 416 10.78 -6.81 -23.09
N TYR A 417 10.58 -6.96 -24.42
CA TYR A 417 10.83 -8.23 -25.10
C TYR A 417 12.30 -8.65 -25.00
N ASP A 418 13.23 -7.72 -25.21
CA ASP A 418 14.66 -7.98 -25.15
C ASP A 418 15.14 -8.27 -23.72
N LEU A 419 14.62 -7.54 -22.74
CA LEU A 419 14.94 -7.76 -21.34
C LEU A 419 14.40 -9.12 -20.85
N LEU A 420 13.19 -9.53 -21.28
CA LEU A 420 12.68 -10.85 -20.95
C LEU A 420 13.53 -11.96 -21.56
N LYS A 421 13.96 -11.83 -22.81
CA LYS A 421 14.94 -12.74 -23.44
C LYS A 421 16.23 -12.82 -22.62
N GLY A 422 16.78 -11.67 -22.23
CA GLY A 422 17.99 -11.60 -21.41
C GLY A 422 17.80 -12.27 -20.02
N ALA A 423 16.63 -12.10 -19.40
CA ALA A 423 16.33 -12.74 -18.13
C ALA A 423 16.22 -14.27 -18.25
N ILE A 424 15.57 -14.76 -19.31
CA ILE A 424 15.50 -16.21 -19.61
C ILE A 424 16.89 -16.76 -19.95
N ARG A 425 17.75 -16.00 -20.60
CA ARG A 425 19.15 -16.37 -20.82
C ARG A 425 19.90 -16.62 -19.51
N CYS A 426 19.67 -15.82 -18.49
CA CYS A 426 20.28 -16.03 -17.18
C CYS A 426 19.87 -17.38 -16.57
N TYR A 427 18.60 -17.75 -16.67
CA TYR A 427 18.13 -19.07 -16.21
C TYR A 427 18.76 -20.22 -17.00
N LYS A 428 18.80 -20.09 -18.32
CA LYS A 428 19.32 -21.15 -19.18
C LYS A 428 20.74 -21.57 -18.81
N ASN A 429 21.58 -20.62 -18.48
CA ASN A 429 22.96 -20.89 -18.06
C ASN A 429 23.07 -21.64 -16.71
N MET A 430 21.97 -21.73 -15.97
CA MET A 430 21.92 -22.44 -14.69
C MET A 430 21.29 -23.84 -14.79
N LEU A 431 20.54 -24.10 -15.88
CA LEU A 431 19.84 -25.38 -16.07
C LEU A 431 20.82 -26.53 -16.26
N THR A 432 20.53 -27.66 -15.60
CA THR A 432 21.26 -28.92 -15.76
C THR A 432 20.29 -30.05 -16.05
N ILE A 433 20.73 -31.07 -16.78
CA ILE A 433 19.96 -32.29 -17.02
C ILE A 433 20.17 -33.23 -15.83
N GLY A 434 19.10 -33.58 -15.16
CA GLY A 434 19.10 -34.53 -14.05
C GLY A 434 19.12 -36.00 -14.48
N PRO A 435 19.23 -36.93 -13.53
CA PRO A 435 19.22 -38.38 -13.79
C PRO A 435 17.89 -38.87 -14.41
N ASP A 436 16.82 -38.14 -14.23
CA ASP A 436 15.46 -38.38 -14.79
C ASP A 436 15.32 -37.85 -16.24
N GLY A 437 16.39 -37.27 -16.80
CA GLY A 437 16.39 -36.67 -18.13
C GLY A 437 15.65 -35.33 -18.21
N LYS A 438 15.27 -34.72 -17.08
CA LYS A 438 14.64 -33.41 -17.00
C LYS A 438 15.65 -32.30 -16.77
N LEU A 439 15.19 -31.08 -17.07
CA LEU A 439 15.93 -29.84 -16.75
C LEU A 439 15.60 -29.42 -15.31
N HIS A 440 16.64 -29.20 -14.55
CA HIS A 440 16.60 -28.81 -13.14
C HIS A 440 17.29 -27.47 -12.90
N LEU A 441 16.77 -26.70 -11.97
CA LEU A 441 17.39 -25.49 -11.44
C LEU A 441 18.26 -25.83 -10.22
N PRO A 442 19.43 -25.20 -10.08
CA PRO A 442 20.27 -25.37 -8.91
C PRO A 442 19.60 -24.83 -7.63
N VAL A 443 20.26 -25.01 -6.51
CA VAL A 443 19.83 -24.38 -5.25
C VAL A 443 19.80 -22.87 -5.40
N GLN A 444 18.65 -22.28 -5.24
CA GLN A 444 18.41 -20.84 -5.30
C GLN A 444 17.44 -20.40 -4.22
N HIS A 445 17.48 -19.13 -3.87
CA HIS A 445 16.59 -18.54 -2.90
C HIS A 445 15.14 -18.49 -3.41
N SER A 446 14.20 -18.98 -2.60
CA SER A 446 12.77 -18.70 -2.78
C SER A 446 12.40 -17.57 -1.83
N PRO A 447 12.15 -16.39 -2.33
CA PRO A 447 11.96 -15.19 -1.50
C PRO A 447 10.77 -15.29 -0.55
N GLU A 448 10.88 -14.83 0.65
CA GLU A 448 12.11 -14.70 1.48
C GLU A 448 12.25 -15.88 2.45
N TYR A 449 11.74 -17.05 2.04
CA TYR A 449 11.60 -18.24 2.91
C TYR A 449 12.91 -18.99 3.13
N GLY A 450 13.61 -19.31 2.04
CA GLY A 450 14.84 -20.12 2.13
C GLY A 450 15.34 -20.56 0.77
N GLU A 451 16.36 -21.43 0.80
CA GLU A 451 17.03 -21.94 -0.39
C GLU A 451 16.57 -23.35 -0.71
N ALA A 452 16.33 -23.64 -1.98
CA ALA A 452 15.95 -24.98 -2.45
C ALA A 452 16.35 -25.17 -3.92
N PRO A 453 16.72 -26.40 -4.34
CA PRO A 453 16.77 -26.73 -5.76
C PRO A 453 15.36 -26.82 -6.32
N ASP A 454 15.20 -26.56 -7.62
CA ASP A 454 13.90 -26.59 -8.29
C ASP A 454 12.80 -25.87 -7.51
N ASN A 455 13.12 -24.69 -6.96
CA ASN A 455 12.12 -24.00 -6.18
C ASN A 455 10.96 -23.52 -7.04
N ASN A 456 9.75 -23.62 -6.50
CA ASN A 456 8.51 -23.31 -7.19
C ASN A 456 8.42 -21.86 -7.66
N TYR A 457 9.10 -20.94 -6.97
CA TYR A 457 9.23 -19.53 -7.37
C TYR A 457 9.90 -19.41 -8.74
N ASN A 458 11.10 -19.93 -8.88
CA ASN A 458 11.89 -19.83 -10.11
C ASN A 458 11.34 -20.70 -11.25
N LEU A 459 10.83 -21.91 -10.95
CA LEU A 459 10.15 -22.76 -11.94
C LEU A 459 8.93 -22.06 -12.55
N SER A 460 8.13 -21.37 -11.74
CA SER A 460 6.96 -20.62 -12.23
C SER A 460 7.38 -19.48 -13.17
N LEU A 461 8.36 -18.70 -12.78
CA LEU A 461 8.79 -17.54 -13.53
C LEU A 461 9.50 -17.92 -14.83
N LEU A 462 10.30 -18.98 -14.82
CA LEU A 462 10.93 -19.52 -16.04
C LEU A 462 9.88 -20.03 -17.03
N ARG A 463 8.89 -20.80 -16.55
CA ARG A 463 7.77 -21.26 -17.39
C ARG A 463 7.00 -20.09 -17.99
N TRP A 464 6.64 -19.12 -17.13
CA TRP A 464 5.93 -17.93 -17.57
C TRP A 464 6.72 -17.15 -18.64
N GLY A 465 8.00 -16.91 -18.42
CA GLY A 465 8.83 -16.16 -19.35
C GLY A 465 8.97 -16.85 -20.72
N CYS A 466 9.24 -18.16 -20.74
CA CYS A 466 9.29 -18.93 -22.00
C CYS A 466 7.95 -18.93 -22.73
N THR A 467 6.85 -19.15 -22.02
CA THR A 467 5.50 -19.15 -22.62
C THR A 467 5.16 -17.78 -23.20
N THR A 468 5.41 -16.71 -22.47
CA THR A 468 5.15 -15.32 -22.91
C THR A 468 5.99 -14.97 -24.16
N LEU A 469 7.27 -15.32 -24.19
CA LEU A 469 8.12 -15.10 -25.37
C LEU A 469 7.59 -15.84 -26.61
N LEU A 470 7.16 -17.09 -26.46
CA LEU A 470 6.57 -17.88 -27.56
C LEU A 470 5.26 -17.29 -28.05
N GLU A 471 4.35 -16.90 -27.13
CA GLU A 471 3.07 -16.27 -27.48
C GLU A 471 3.27 -14.96 -28.25
N LEU A 472 4.19 -14.10 -27.79
CA LEU A 472 4.50 -12.82 -28.45
C LEU A 472 5.19 -13.01 -29.78
N ASN A 473 6.11 -13.99 -29.87
CA ASN A 473 6.78 -14.36 -31.11
C ASN A 473 5.78 -14.81 -32.18
N GLN A 474 4.82 -15.65 -31.80
CA GLN A 474 3.76 -16.11 -32.68
C GLN A 474 2.80 -14.96 -33.06
N ARG A 475 2.32 -14.20 -32.08
CA ARG A 475 1.32 -13.13 -32.26
C ARG A 475 1.82 -12.05 -33.23
N TYR A 476 3.08 -11.59 -33.05
CA TYR A 476 3.67 -10.50 -33.81
C TYR A 476 4.61 -10.97 -34.92
N LYS A 477 4.70 -12.29 -35.16
CA LYS A 477 5.54 -12.91 -36.20
C LYS A 477 6.99 -12.41 -36.13
N LEU A 478 7.55 -12.37 -34.92
CA LEU A 478 8.89 -11.81 -34.68
C LEU A 478 10.00 -12.70 -35.26
N ASN A 479 9.69 -13.96 -35.56
CA ASN A 479 10.61 -14.95 -36.13
C ASN A 479 11.92 -15.08 -35.32
N ASP A 480 11.78 -15.06 -33.98
CA ASP A 480 12.92 -15.11 -33.08
C ASP A 480 13.64 -16.46 -33.17
N PRO A 481 14.95 -16.47 -33.46
CA PRO A 481 15.71 -17.72 -33.64
C PRO A 481 15.83 -18.55 -32.34
N GLN A 482 15.53 -17.98 -31.17
CA GLN A 482 15.56 -18.67 -29.87
C GLN A 482 14.23 -19.39 -29.53
N ALA A 483 13.19 -19.22 -30.32
CA ALA A 483 11.89 -19.84 -30.06
C ALA A 483 11.95 -21.37 -29.85
N PRO A 484 12.70 -22.16 -30.69
CA PRO A 484 12.83 -23.60 -30.47
C PRO A 484 13.46 -23.97 -29.14
N GLU A 485 14.32 -23.13 -28.62
CA GLU A 485 15.02 -23.32 -27.35
C GLU A 485 14.06 -23.12 -26.14
N TRP A 486 13.17 -22.12 -26.21
CA TRP A 486 12.13 -21.91 -25.18
C TRP A 486 11.13 -23.05 -25.14
N GLU A 487 10.76 -23.58 -26.32
CA GLU A 487 9.89 -24.78 -26.41
C GLU A 487 10.55 -26.01 -25.78
N GLN A 488 11.85 -26.25 -26.08
CA GLN A 488 12.61 -27.34 -25.46
C GLN A 488 12.71 -27.19 -23.95
N THR A 489 12.95 -25.99 -23.48
CA THR A 489 12.99 -25.69 -22.05
C THR A 489 11.66 -26.05 -21.38
N LEU A 490 10.53 -25.60 -21.91
CA LEU A 490 9.20 -25.92 -21.38
C LEU A 490 8.90 -27.42 -21.36
N LYS A 491 9.28 -28.15 -22.41
CA LYS A 491 9.09 -29.61 -22.51
C LYS A 491 10.00 -30.39 -21.55
N GLY A 492 11.24 -29.91 -21.36
CA GLY A 492 12.25 -30.56 -20.54
C GLY A 492 12.17 -30.26 -19.06
N LEU A 493 11.55 -29.16 -18.65
CA LEU A 493 11.59 -28.68 -17.28
C LEU A 493 10.87 -29.63 -16.30
N THR A 494 11.47 -29.90 -15.14
CA THR A 494 10.89 -30.75 -14.08
C THR A 494 9.53 -30.21 -13.58
N ALA A 495 8.69 -31.05 -13.00
CA ALA A 495 7.39 -30.65 -12.44
C ALA A 495 7.54 -29.77 -11.20
N TYR A 496 6.46 -29.11 -10.77
CA TYR A 496 6.43 -28.37 -9.52
C TYR A 496 6.54 -29.35 -8.32
N PRO A 497 7.55 -29.22 -7.43
CA PRO A 497 7.64 -30.05 -6.23
C PRO A 497 6.42 -29.89 -5.31
N THR A 498 5.85 -31.03 -4.92
CA THR A 498 4.70 -31.13 -3.99
C THR A 498 4.94 -32.18 -2.93
N ASP A 499 4.25 -32.05 -1.79
CA ASP A 499 4.17 -33.06 -0.73
C ASP A 499 2.72 -33.24 -0.24
N GLU A 500 2.51 -33.86 0.91
CA GLU A 500 1.18 -34.04 1.50
C GLU A 500 0.47 -32.74 1.87
N ASN A 501 1.20 -31.62 2.01
CA ASN A 501 0.67 -30.29 2.35
C ASN A 501 0.44 -29.40 1.11
N GLY A 502 0.78 -29.90 -0.09
CA GLY A 502 0.63 -29.19 -1.35
C GLY A 502 1.96 -28.77 -1.97
N PHE A 503 2.07 -27.55 -2.50
CA PHE A 503 3.32 -27.08 -3.12
C PHE A 503 4.40 -26.85 -2.07
N MET A 504 5.56 -27.48 -2.28
CA MET A 504 6.77 -27.26 -1.50
C MET A 504 7.44 -25.93 -1.83
N VAL A 505 8.43 -25.53 -1.06
CA VAL A 505 9.33 -24.41 -1.42
C VAL A 505 10.13 -24.77 -2.67
N GLY A 506 10.69 -25.98 -2.70
CA GLY A 506 11.42 -26.61 -3.82
C GLY A 506 11.69 -28.07 -3.54
N ALA A 507 12.41 -28.74 -4.41
CA ALA A 507 12.65 -30.18 -4.33
C ALA A 507 13.32 -30.56 -3.00
N GLY A 508 12.66 -31.41 -2.23
CA GLY A 508 13.12 -31.87 -0.91
C GLY A 508 13.03 -30.83 0.22
N VAL A 509 12.48 -29.65 -0.05
CA VAL A 509 12.34 -28.56 0.93
C VAL A 509 10.86 -28.18 1.12
N PRO A 510 10.17 -28.81 2.09
CA PRO A 510 8.78 -28.50 2.39
C PRO A 510 8.62 -27.13 3.08
N PHE A 511 7.41 -26.57 3.03
CA PHE A 511 7.08 -25.34 3.75
C PHE A 511 6.78 -25.67 5.23
N LYS A 512 7.78 -25.53 6.09
CA LYS A 512 7.73 -25.99 7.51
C LYS A 512 7.42 -24.90 8.54
N HIS A 513 7.71 -23.64 8.20
CA HIS A 513 7.61 -22.52 9.12
C HIS A 513 6.68 -21.46 8.59
N SER A 514 5.93 -20.82 9.48
CA SER A 514 5.09 -19.69 9.13
C SER A 514 5.92 -18.56 8.49
N HIS A 515 5.47 -18.07 7.35
CA HIS A 515 6.11 -16.98 6.63
C HIS A 515 5.09 -16.19 5.84
N ARG A 516 5.33 -14.88 5.68
CA ARG A 516 4.40 -13.97 5.00
C ARG A 516 4.36 -14.09 3.47
N HIS A 517 5.40 -14.63 2.82
CA HIS A 517 5.47 -14.79 1.37
C HIS A 517 4.77 -16.07 0.89
N TRP A 518 4.13 -15.98 -0.28
CA TRP A 518 3.51 -17.09 -1.02
C TRP A 518 4.32 -17.46 -2.27
N SER A 519 5.64 -17.27 -2.25
CA SER A 519 6.54 -17.49 -3.38
C SER A 519 6.41 -18.87 -4.03
N HIS A 520 6.04 -19.89 -3.24
CA HIS A 520 5.78 -21.25 -3.70
C HIS A 520 4.43 -21.45 -4.42
N MET A 521 3.60 -20.40 -4.54
CA MET A 521 2.30 -20.42 -5.22
C MET A 521 2.17 -19.39 -6.35
N LEU A 522 3.28 -18.80 -6.86
CA LEU A 522 3.20 -17.79 -7.93
C LEU A 522 2.53 -18.31 -9.19
N MET A 523 2.64 -19.63 -9.51
CA MET A 523 1.98 -20.25 -10.64
C MET A 523 0.44 -20.15 -10.58
N VAL A 524 -0.12 -19.94 -9.38
CA VAL A 524 -1.57 -19.74 -9.17
C VAL A 524 -1.92 -18.27 -9.30
N TRP A 525 -1.25 -17.41 -8.51
CA TRP A 525 -1.39 -15.96 -8.53
C TRP A 525 -0.04 -15.30 -8.20
N PRO A 526 0.45 -14.35 -9.02
CA PRO A 526 -0.24 -13.65 -10.11
C PRO A 526 -0.02 -14.24 -11.52
N LEU A 527 0.72 -15.33 -11.70
CA LEU A 527 1.14 -15.82 -13.03
C LEU A 527 0.05 -16.64 -13.77
N HIS A 528 -0.97 -17.13 -13.09
CA HIS A 528 -2.12 -17.88 -13.63
C HIS A 528 -1.75 -19.02 -14.59
N GLN A 529 -0.68 -19.75 -14.29
CA GLN A 529 -0.24 -20.92 -15.06
C GLN A 529 -1.03 -22.18 -14.69
N LEU A 530 -1.56 -22.23 -13.46
CA LEU A 530 -2.43 -23.29 -12.99
C LEU A 530 -3.85 -22.76 -12.85
N SER A 531 -4.79 -23.36 -13.58
CA SER A 531 -6.19 -23.02 -13.47
C SER A 531 -6.86 -23.80 -12.33
N CYS A 532 -7.35 -23.07 -11.32
CA CYS A 532 -8.18 -23.66 -10.25
C CYS A 532 -9.58 -24.11 -10.73
N GLU A 533 -9.91 -23.96 -12.01
CA GLU A 533 -11.11 -24.54 -12.62
C GLU A 533 -10.96 -26.06 -12.85
N GLN A 534 -9.73 -26.58 -12.83
CA GLN A 534 -9.44 -28.01 -12.86
C GLN A 534 -9.43 -28.55 -11.42
N PRO A 535 -10.24 -29.56 -11.10
CA PRO A 535 -10.41 -30.05 -9.71
C PRO A 535 -9.10 -30.48 -9.05
N GLU A 536 -8.21 -31.13 -9.80
CA GLU A 536 -6.91 -31.59 -9.32
C GLU A 536 -6.00 -30.41 -8.91
N ASN A 537 -5.97 -29.33 -9.71
CA ASN A 537 -5.23 -28.13 -9.39
C ASN A 537 -5.85 -27.42 -8.18
N LYS A 538 -7.18 -27.32 -8.15
CA LYS A 538 -7.90 -26.70 -7.03
C LYS A 538 -7.56 -27.40 -5.71
N ALA A 539 -7.58 -28.72 -5.68
CA ALA A 539 -7.29 -29.50 -4.47
C ALA A 539 -5.88 -29.28 -3.92
N VAL A 540 -4.85 -29.21 -4.77
CA VAL A 540 -3.50 -28.95 -4.34
C VAL A 540 -3.31 -27.49 -3.87
N VAL A 541 -3.96 -26.54 -4.52
CA VAL A 541 -3.93 -25.12 -4.14
C VAL A 541 -4.62 -24.91 -2.79
N GLU A 542 -5.78 -25.51 -2.56
CA GLU A 542 -6.50 -25.46 -1.27
C GLU A 542 -5.65 -25.99 -0.12
N LYS A 543 -5.01 -27.15 -0.30
CA LYS A 543 -4.08 -27.69 0.69
C LYS A 543 -2.93 -26.74 1.00
N THR A 544 -2.28 -26.25 -0.04
CA THR A 544 -1.14 -25.34 0.08
C THR A 544 -1.54 -24.04 0.81
N LEU A 545 -2.65 -23.45 0.42
CA LEU A 545 -3.15 -22.20 1.00
C LEU A 545 -3.52 -22.39 2.48
N MET A 546 -4.21 -23.45 2.81
CA MET A 546 -4.54 -23.78 4.21
C MET A 546 -3.28 -23.99 5.03
N HIS A 547 -2.31 -24.76 4.52
CA HIS A 547 -1.04 -25.02 5.21
C HIS A 547 -0.26 -23.72 5.42
N TRP A 548 -0.11 -22.90 4.37
CA TRP A 548 0.56 -21.59 4.45
C TRP A 548 -0.04 -20.70 5.54
N LEU A 549 -1.36 -20.61 5.61
CA LEU A 549 -2.05 -19.73 6.57
C LEU A 549 -2.04 -20.25 8.01
N THR A 550 -1.84 -21.57 8.23
CA THR A 550 -2.03 -22.18 9.56
C THR A 550 -0.78 -22.78 10.17
N VAL A 551 0.26 -23.06 9.39
CA VAL A 551 1.52 -23.59 9.93
C VAL A 551 2.07 -22.69 11.03
N GLU A 552 2.46 -23.27 12.16
CA GLU A 552 2.89 -22.55 13.37
C GLU A 552 1.88 -21.44 13.80
N ASN A 553 0.58 -21.74 13.67
CA ASN A 553 -0.53 -20.82 13.97
C ASN A 553 -0.51 -19.51 13.16
N GLY A 554 0.11 -19.50 11.96
CA GLY A 554 0.18 -18.35 11.09
C GLY A 554 0.92 -17.13 11.67
N LYS A 555 1.82 -17.34 12.62
CA LYS A 555 2.49 -16.27 13.41
C LYS A 555 3.23 -15.22 12.56
N GLN A 556 3.60 -15.56 11.33
CA GLN A 556 4.27 -14.66 10.38
C GLN A 556 3.36 -14.26 9.20
N VAL A 557 2.05 -14.55 9.25
CA VAL A 557 1.10 -14.18 8.21
C VAL A 557 0.59 -12.76 8.48
N TYR A 558 1.30 -11.76 7.98
CA TYR A 558 0.98 -10.34 8.09
C TYR A 558 1.44 -9.58 6.82
N GLY A 559 1.37 -8.25 6.83
CA GLY A 559 1.71 -7.44 5.66
C GLY A 559 0.68 -7.65 4.54
N TRP A 560 1.14 -8.02 3.39
CA TRP A 560 0.33 -8.32 2.21
C TRP A 560 -0.31 -9.72 2.21
N SER A 561 0.05 -10.60 3.17
CA SER A 561 -0.35 -12.02 3.15
C SER A 561 -1.88 -12.21 3.09
N ALA A 562 -2.61 -11.47 3.91
CA ALA A 562 -4.08 -11.58 3.93
C ALA A 562 -4.70 -11.14 2.59
N ALA A 563 -4.16 -10.08 1.96
CA ALA A 563 -4.61 -9.65 0.64
C ALA A 563 -4.26 -10.68 -0.45
N ALA A 564 -3.06 -11.27 -0.41
CA ALA A 564 -2.67 -12.35 -1.32
C ALA A 564 -3.54 -13.59 -1.14
N ALA A 565 -3.84 -13.97 0.10
CA ALA A 565 -4.77 -15.07 0.39
C ALA A 565 -6.19 -14.77 -0.15
N SER A 566 -6.65 -13.51 -0.04
CA SER A 566 -7.91 -13.08 -0.64
C SER A 566 -7.93 -13.28 -2.16
N HIS A 567 -6.85 -12.91 -2.87
CA HIS A 567 -6.72 -13.18 -4.31
C HIS A 567 -6.77 -14.69 -4.63
N LEU A 568 -6.05 -15.50 -3.86
CA LEU A 568 -6.02 -16.96 -4.07
C LEU A 568 -7.40 -17.60 -3.83
N TYR A 569 -8.10 -17.22 -2.78
CA TYR A 569 -9.48 -17.67 -2.55
C TYR A 569 -10.43 -17.20 -3.65
N ALA A 570 -10.33 -15.92 -4.06
CA ALA A 570 -11.14 -15.41 -5.17
C ALA A 570 -10.85 -16.12 -6.51
N THR A 571 -9.59 -16.54 -6.76
CA THR A 571 -9.21 -17.36 -7.93
C THR A 571 -9.91 -18.73 -7.91
N MET A 572 -10.13 -19.30 -6.72
CA MET A 572 -10.84 -20.57 -6.53
C MET A 572 -12.37 -20.42 -6.53
N GLY A 573 -12.90 -19.19 -6.58
CA GLY A 573 -14.32 -18.88 -6.48
C GLY A 573 -14.87 -18.91 -5.05
N ASP A 574 -13.99 -18.90 -4.05
CA ASP A 574 -14.36 -18.90 -2.62
C ASP A 574 -14.45 -17.47 -2.08
N GLY A 575 -15.59 -16.83 -2.31
CA GLY A 575 -15.85 -15.46 -1.90
C GLY A 575 -15.91 -15.25 -0.38
N GLU A 576 -16.36 -16.28 0.37
CA GLU A 576 -16.45 -16.18 1.83
C GLU A 576 -15.05 -16.07 2.48
N ASN A 577 -14.13 -16.95 2.09
CA ASN A 577 -12.79 -16.90 2.59
C ASN A 577 -12.01 -15.72 2.02
N ALA A 578 -12.26 -15.31 0.77
CA ALA A 578 -11.69 -14.09 0.19
C ALA A 578 -12.06 -12.85 1.03
N LEU A 579 -13.35 -12.67 1.36
CA LEU A 579 -13.81 -11.57 2.22
C LEU A 579 -13.25 -11.67 3.64
N LYS A 580 -13.21 -12.87 4.21
CA LYS A 580 -12.63 -13.10 5.55
C LYS A 580 -11.18 -12.64 5.63
N GLN A 581 -10.38 -12.96 4.61
CA GLN A 581 -8.98 -12.52 4.56
C GLN A 581 -8.86 -11.01 4.36
N LEU A 582 -9.69 -10.42 3.51
CA LEU A 582 -9.70 -8.98 3.29
C LEU A 582 -10.09 -8.22 4.57
N ARG A 583 -11.10 -8.67 5.31
CA ARG A 583 -11.47 -8.15 6.62
C ARG A 583 -10.36 -8.32 7.66
N SER A 584 -9.66 -9.46 7.66
CA SER A 584 -8.50 -9.68 8.52
C SER A 584 -7.41 -8.64 8.28
N HIS A 585 -7.14 -8.27 7.01
CA HIS A 585 -6.24 -7.18 6.68
C HIS A 585 -6.72 -5.85 7.26
N HIS A 586 -7.96 -5.43 6.96
CA HIS A 586 -8.49 -4.13 7.38
C HIS A 586 -8.65 -3.98 8.91
N ASN A 587 -8.96 -5.07 9.60
CA ASN A 587 -9.15 -5.08 11.05
C ASN A 587 -7.84 -5.22 11.84
N ASN A 588 -6.70 -5.35 11.16
CA ASN A 588 -5.42 -5.43 11.83
C ASN A 588 -4.96 -4.04 12.29
N LYS A 589 -5.49 -3.58 13.42
CA LYS A 589 -5.22 -2.26 14.01
C LYS A 589 -3.75 -2.05 14.41
N ARG A 590 -2.96 -3.13 14.48
CA ARG A 590 -1.52 -3.04 14.72
C ARG A 590 -0.78 -2.42 13.54
N PHE A 591 -1.24 -2.69 12.33
CA PHE A 591 -0.56 -2.31 11.10
C PHE A 591 -1.36 -1.37 10.21
N VAL A 592 -2.70 -1.48 10.21
CA VAL A 592 -3.56 -0.59 9.39
C VAL A 592 -3.98 0.61 10.21
N MET A 593 -3.48 1.77 9.82
CA MET A 593 -3.67 3.02 10.53
C MET A 593 -5.00 3.71 10.18
N PRO A 594 -5.46 4.68 11.00
CA PRO A 594 -6.71 5.42 10.72
C PRO A 594 -6.77 6.06 9.33
N ASN A 595 -5.65 6.48 8.77
CA ASN A 595 -5.52 7.04 7.43
C ASN A 595 -5.38 5.98 6.32
N THR A 596 -5.69 4.72 6.60
CA THR A 596 -5.58 3.57 5.70
C THR A 596 -4.16 3.22 5.25
N GLN A 597 -3.14 3.77 5.89
CA GLN A 597 -1.75 3.35 5.67
C GLN A 597 -1.47 2.04 6.39
N TYR A 598 -0.56 1.26 5.84
CA TYR A 598 -0.02 0.08 6.50
C TYR A 598 1.40 0.40 7.02
N ILE A 599 1.64 0.13 8.31
CA ILE A 599 2.88 0.47 8.98
C ILE A 599 3.56 -0.80 9.52
N GLU A 600 4.74 -1.08 9.06
CA GLU A 600 5.60 -2.19 9.50
C GLU A 600 6.93 -1.62 10.01
N GLY A 601 6.87 -0.90 11.15
CA GLY A 601 7.99 -0.06 11.62
C GLY A 601 8.13 1.24 10.83
N SER A 602 7.77 1.25 9.56
CA SER A 602 7.63 2.42 8.68
C SER A 602 6.50 2.19 7.67
N PRO A 603 6.00 3.21 6.96
CA PRO A 603 4.97 3.03 5.95
C PRO A 603 5.41 2.08 4.84
N VAL A 604 4.52 1.14 4.48
CA VAL A 604 4.66 0.17 3.39
C VAL A 604 3.33 0.13 2.62
N TYR A 605 3.19 1.02 1.64
CA TYR A 605 1.91 1.30 0.99
C TYR A 605 1.41 0.19 0.10
N GLU A 606 2.28 -0.66 -0.40
CA GLU A 606 1.94 -1.82 -1.22
C GLU A 606 0.97 -2.77 -0.51
N CYS A 607 1.06 -2.89 0.83
CA CYS A 607 0.14 -3.72 1.61
C CYS A 607 -1.31 -3.25 1.52
N SER A 608 -1.51 -1.92 1.55
CA SER A 608 -2.85 -1.33 1.39
C SER A 608 -3.33 -1.37 -0.07
N LEU A 609 -2.42 -1.14 -1.01
CA LEU A 609 -2.76 -1.11 -2.44
C LEU A 609 -3.16 -2.50 -2.96
N VAL A 610 -2.43 -3.56 -2.56
CA VAL A 610 -2.81 -4.94 -2.95
C VAL A 610 -4.13 -5.39 -2.31
N ALA A 611 -4.50 -4.84 -1.15
CA ALA A 611 -5.81 -5.12 -0.56
C ALA A 611 -6.96 -4.49 -1.39
N ALA A 612 -6.76 -3.31 -1.98
CA ALA A 612 -7.69 -2.74 -2.94
C ALA A 612 -7.80 -3.59 -4.23
N SER A 613 -6.66 -4.09 -4.73
CA SER A 613 -6.63 -5.03 -5.85
C SER A 613 -7.37 -6.34 -5.53
N ALA A 614 -7.33 -6.83 -4.29
CA ALA A 614 -8.07 -8.03 -3.87
C ALA A 614 -9.58 -7.84 -4.01
N LEU A 615 -10.13 -6.68 -3.64
CA LEU A 615 -11.54 -6.37 -3.87
C LEU A 615 -11.88 -6.37 -5.36
N GLN A 616 -11.06 -5.71 -6.20
CA GLN A 616 -11.25 -5.74 -7.65
C GLN A 616 -11.29 -7.17 -8.18
N TYR A 617 -10.41 -8.03 -7.66
CA TYR A 617 -10.26 -9.40 -8.09
C TYR A 617 -11.43 -10.31 -7.66
N MET A 618 -12.08 -10.00 -6.53
CA MET A 618 -13.34 -10.64 -6.12
C MET A 618 -14.47 -10.31 -7.11
N MET A 619 -14.45 -9.10 -7.70
CA MET A 619 -15.51 -8.58 -8.57
C MET A 619 -15.30 -8.91 -10.04
N LEU A 620 -14.07 -8.86 -10.54
CA LEU A 620 -13.70 -9.06 -11.94
C LEU A 620 -12.35 -9.75 -12.07
N GLN A 621 -12.31 -10.84 -12.85
CA GLN A 621 -11.07 -11.51 -13.24
C GLN A 621 -11.02 -11.66 -14.76
N SER A 622 -9.80 -11.64 -15.35
CA SER A 622 -9.63 -11.76 -16.81
C SER A 622 -8.48 -12.68 -17.25
N TRP A 623 -7.85 -13.38 -16.32
CA TRP A 623 -6.75 -14.30 -16.61
C TRP A 623 -7.17 -15.47 -17.54
N GLY A 624 -6.21 -15.99 -18.30
CA GLY A 624 -6.43 -17.09 -19.26
C GLY A 624 -7.31 -16.67 -20.44
N ASN A 625 -7.37 -15.39 -20.78
CA ASN A 625 -8.21 -14.80 -21.82
C ASN A 625 -9.72 -15.06 -21.57
N ILE A 626 -10.16 -15.15 -20.32
CA ILE A 626 -11.57 -15.32 -19.94
C ILE A 626 -11.95 -14.25 -18.91
N ILE A 627 -12.91 -13.42 -19.26
CA ILE A 627 -13.53 -12.45 -18.35
C ILE A 627 -14.50 -13.18 -17.43
N ARG A 628 -14.34 -13.06 -16.11
CA ARG A 628 -15.20 -13.67 -15.09
C ARG A 628 -15.87 -12.59 -14.27
N ILE A 629 -17.19 -12.60 -14.26
CA ILE A 629 -18.02 -11.59 -13.58
C ILE A 629 -18.37 -12.09 -12.18
N PHE A 630 -18.03 -11.28 -11.16
CA PHE A 630 -18.30 -11.61 -9.76
C PHE A 630 -17.81 -13.00 -9.32
N PRO A 631 -16.57 -13.41 -9.67
CA PRO A 631 -16.12 -14.78 -9.45
C PRO A 631 -15.90 -15.13 -7.98
N GLY A 632 -15.54 -14.13 -7.13
CA GLY A 632 -15.16 -14.31 -5.72
C GLY A 632 -16.05 -13.53 -4.76
N MET A 633 -17.36 -13.46 -4.99
CA MET A 633 -18.28 -12.70 -4.13
C MET A 633 -18.86 -13.56 -3.02
N PRO A 634 -18.90 -13.06 -1.78
CA PRO A 634 -19.57 -13.76 -0.69
C PRO A 634 -21.09 -13.77 -0.86
N ALA A 635 -21.75 -14.77 -0.30
CA ALA A 635 -23.20 -14.96 -0.43
C ALA A 635 -24.02 -13.84 0.22
N ASP A 636 -23.48 -13.26 1.31
CA ASP A 636 -24.14 -12.19 2.07
C ASP A 636 -24.12 -10.85 1.36
N TRP A 637 -23.20 -10.62 0.43
CA TRP A 637 -23.21 -9.42 -0.40
C TRP A 637 -24.24 -9.52 -1.49
N LYS A 638 -25.50 -9.21 -1.14
CA LYS A 638 -26.63 -9.31 -2.07
C LYS A 638 -26.56 -8.30 -3.20
N SER A 639 -25.97 -7.12 -2.96
CA SER A 639 -25.76 -6.07 -3.94
C SER A 639 -24.28 -5.81 -4.12
N ALA A 640 -23.85 -5.54 -5.34
CA ALA A 640 -22.56 -4.97 -5.69
C ALA A 640 -22.64 -4.42 -7.13
N SER A 641 -21.89 -3.38 -7.39
CA SER A 641 -21.84 -2.85 -8.76
C SER A 641 -20.46 -2.29 -9.07
N TYR A 642 -20.11 -2.34 -10.33
CA TYR A 642 -18.94 -1.66 -10.86
C TYR A 642 -19.20 -1.17 -12.27
N ASP A 643 -18.53 -0.06 -12.63
CA ASP A 643 -18.55 0.51 -13.96
C ASP A 643 -17.13 0.68 -14.48
N ASN A 644 -16.92 0.31 -15.74
CA ASN A 644 -15.67 0.49 -16.47
C ASN A 644 -14.42 -0.06 -15.77
N LEU A 645 -14.55 -1.16 -14.98
CA LEU A 645 -13.38 -1.92 -14.57
C LEU A 645 -12.71 -2.50 -15.82
N ARG A 646 -11.38 -2.43 -15.86
CA ARG A 646 -10.65 -2.89 -17.03
C ARG A 646 -10.24 -4.35 -16.90
N ALA A 647 -10.34 -5.08 -18.00
CA ALA A 647 -9.92 -6.47 -18.13
C ALA A 647 -8.85 -6.64 -19.19
N GLU A 648 -8.08 -7.73 -19.12
CA GLU A 648 -7.10 -8.10 -20.16
C GLU A 648 -7.79 -8.20 -21.53
N GLY A 649 -7.06 -7.86 -22.60
CA GLY A 649 -7.60 -7.69 -23.94
C GLY A 649 -8.19 -6.31 -24.18
N ALA A 650 -7.91 -5.34 -23.29
CA ALA A 650 -8.40 -3.96 -23.32
C ALA A 650 -9.93 -3.88 -23.37
N PHE A 651 -10.61 -4.62 -22.48
CA PHE A 651 -12.04 -4.52 -22.30
C PHE A 651 -12.39 -3.65 -21.11
N LEU A 652 -13.43 -2.80 -21.26
CA LEU A 652 -14.09 -2.14 -20.14
C LEU A 652 -15.34 -2.94 -19.80
N VAL A 653 -15.47 -3.30 -18.54
CA VAL A 653 -16.53 -4.16 -18.04
C VAL A 653 -17.29 -3.43 -16.96
N SER A 654 -18.61 -3.45 -17.08
CA SER A 654 -19.53 -2.91 -16.09
C SER A 654 -20.53 -3.99 -15.72
N ALA A 655 -20.88 -4.14 -14.45
CA ALA A 655 -21.81 -5.15 -14.01
C ALA A 655 -22.57 -4.77 -12.75
N ILE A 656 -23.77 -5.34 -12.61
CA ILE A 656 -24.65 -5.21 -11.46
C ILE A 656 -24.92 -6.60 -10.90
N ARG A 657 -24.73 -6.74 -9.59
CA ARG A 657 -25.17 -7.86 -8.76
C ARG A 657 -26.35 -7.41 -7.93
N ASN A 658 -27.44 -8.12 -8.04
CA ASN A 658 -28.66 -7.89 -7.28
C ASN A 658 -29.17 -9.19 -6.69
N GLU A 659 -29.68 -9.17 -5.44
CA GLU A 659 -30.13 -10.36 -4.70
C GLU A 659 -29.14 -11.55 -4.74
N GLY A 660 -27.85 -11.24 -4.75
CA GLY A 660 -26.79 -12.24 -4.78
C GLY A 660 -26.50 -12.83 -6.18
N LYS A 661 -27.05 -12.28 -7.24
CA LYS A 661 -26.94 -12.80 -8.63
C LYS A 661 -26.52 -11.69 -9.59
N THR A 662 -25.79 -12.05 -10.63
CA THR A 662 -25.55 -11.11 -11.75
C THR A 662 -26.89 -10.80 -12.41
N SER A 663 -27.22 -9.52 -12.55
CA SER A 663 -28.44 -9.07 -13.25
C SER A 663 -28.17 -8.39 -14.58
N TRP A 664 -27.00 -7.75 -14.72
CA TRP A 664 -26.66 -6.94 -15.89
C TRP A 664 -25.14 -6.86 -16.08
N ILE A 665 -24.69 -6.89 -17.32
CA ILE A 665 -23.29 -6.76 -17.72
C ILE A 665 -23.21 -5.95 -19.01
N LYS A 666 -22.30 -4.98 -19.07
CA LYS A 666 -21.89 -4.31 -20.31
C LYS A 666 -20.41 -4.60 -20.56
N ILE A 667 -20.06 -4.95 -21.79
CA ILE A 667 -18.68 -5.12 -22.22
C ILE A 667 -18.42 -4.20 -23.40
N HIS A 668 -17.40 -3.39 -23.27
CA HIS A 668 -16.91 -2.50 -24.33
C HIS A 668 -15.49 -2.91 -24.71
N SER A 669 -15.26 -3.16 -25.99
CA SER A 669 -13.95 -3.55 -26.52
C SER A 669 -13.17 -2.33 -27.01
N LEU A 670 -12.01 -2.06 -26.43
CA LEU A 670 -11.13 -0.96 -26.86
C LEU A 670 -10.18 -1.36 -28.00
N ALA A 671 -9.85 -2.68 -28.11
CA ALA A 671 -8.85 -3.15 -29.07
C ALA A 671 -9.41 -4.11 -30.15
N GLY A 672 -10.58 -4.72 -29.96
CA GLY A 672 -11.13 -5.73 -30.87
C GLY A 672 -10.54 -7.14 -30.63
N GLU A 673 -9.98 -7.38 -29.45
CA GLU A 673 -9.42 -8.69 -29.07
C GLU A 673 -10.53 -9.76 -28.95
N PRO A 674 -10.19 -11.04 -29.13
CA PRO A 674 -11.11 -12.14 -28.86
C PRO A 674 -11.64 -12.08 -27.41
N CYS A 675 -12.95 -12.01 -27.25
CA CYS A 675 -13.59 -11.91 -25.94
C CYS A 675 -14.27 -13.23 -25.57
N ARG A 676 -13.86 -13.82 -24.45
CA ARG A 676 -14.52 -14.96 -23.82
C ARG A 676 -14.97 -14.57 -22.43
N ILE A 677 -16.19 -14.97 -22.04
CA ILE A 677 -16.80 -14.53 -20.79
C ILE A 677 -17.50 -15.67 -20.06
N LYS A 678 -17.37 -15.68 -18.74
CA LYS A 678 -18.23 -16.40 -17.78
C LYS A 678 -19.09 -15.36 -17.04
N PRO A 679 -20.33 -15.13 -17.51
CA PRO A 679 -21.15 -14.01 -17.02
C PRO A 679 -21.79 -14.24 -15.66
N ASN A 680 -21.75 -15.47 -15.14
CA ASN A 680 -22.25 -15.85 -13.81
C ASN A 680 -23.73 -15.49 -13.55
N PHE A 681 -24.58 -15.54 -14.58
CA PHE A 681 -26.03 -15.42 -14.40
C PHE A 681 -26.61 -16.70 -13.78
N SER A 682 -27.63 -16.54 -12.96
CA SER A 682 -28.44 -17.63 -12.46
C SER A 682 -29.63 -17.89 -13.40
N GLY A 683 -29.48 -18.86 -14.32
CA GLY A 683 -30.50 -19.19 -15.33
C GLY A 683 -30.29 -18.47 -16.65
N THR A 684 -31.38 -18.35 -17.45
CA THR A 684 -31.33 -17.76 -18.79
C THR A 684 -31.14 -16.23 -18.71
N PHE A 685 -30.41 -15.69 -19.64
CA PHE A 685 -30.20 -14.24 -19.84
C PHE A 685 -30.36 -13.88 -21.32
N THR A 686 -30.52 -12.61 -21.59
CA THR A 686 -30.67 -12.02 -22.92
C THR A 686 -29.39 -11.26 -23.31
N CYS A 687 -29.09 -11.24 -24.60
CA CYS A 687 -28.08 -10.38 -25.20
C CYS A 687 -28.76 -9.35 -26.08
N ASP A 688 -28.42 -8.07 -25.96
CA ASP A 688 -28.97 -7.00 -26.80
C ASP A 688 -28.60 -7.15 -28.29
N GLN A 689 -27.51 -7.90 -28.58
CA GLN A 689 -27.02 -8.22 -29.91
C GLN A 689 -26.78 -9.76 -30.03
N PRO A 690 -27.84 -10.58 -30.13
CA PRO A 690 -27.73 -12.04 -30.05
C PRO A 690 -26.78 -12.66 -31.08
N ALA A 691 -26.65 -12.05 -32.27
CA ALA A 691 -25.73 -12.53 -33.32
C ALA A 691 -24.25 -12.47 -32.93
N LYS A 692 -23.88 -11.67 -31.91
CA LYS A 692 -22.52 -11.58 -31.42
C LYS A 692 -22.20 -12.60 -30.32
N LEU A 693 -23.20 -13.26 -29.74
CA LEU A 693 -23.03 -14.19 -28.62
C LEU A 693 -23.04 -15.64 -29.11
N LYS A 694 -22.00 -16.40 -28.74
CA LYS A 694 -21.89 -17.84 -29.04
C LYS A 694 -21.62 -18.60 -27.75
N ALA A 695 -22.47 -19.55 -27.39
CA ALA A 695 -22.20 -20.47 -26.29
C ALA A 695 -21.06 -21.44 -26.63
N LEU A 696 -20.14 -21.65 -25.68
CA LEU A 696 -18.99 -22.56 -25.80
C LEU A 696 -19.12 -23.78 -24.85
N GLY A 697 -20.17 -23.84 -24.04
CA GLY A 697 -20.38 -24.87 -23.01
C GLY A 697 -19.85 -24.47 -21.63
N ASN A 698 -20.26 -25.19 -20.59
CA ASN A 698 -19.83 -24.98 -19.20
C ASN A 698 -19.91 -23.50 -18.71
N GLY A 699 -20.96 -22.77 -19.09
CA GLY A 699 -21.14 -21.36 -18.72
C GLY A 699 -20.19 -20.40 -19.40
N LEU A 700 -19.39 -20.86 -20.37
CA LEU A 700 -18.47 -20.03 -21.15
C LEU A 700 -19.14 -19.59 -22.45
N TYR A 701 -18.95 -18.34 -22.82
CA TYR A 701 -19.45 -17.73 -24.05
C TYR A 701 -18.32 -16.96 -24.75
N ALA A 702 -18.41 -16.87 -26.07
CA ALA A 702 -17.63 -15.99 -26.91
C ALA A 702 -18.48 -14.82 -27.38
N LEU A 703 -17.88 -13.63 -27.38
CA LEU A 703 -18.44 -12.38 -27.88
C LEU A 703 -17.62 -11.90 -29.08
N SER A 704 -18.27 -11.66 -30.20
CA SER A 704 -17.62 -11.15 -31.42
C SER A 704 -17.71 -9.62 -31.42
N LEU A 705 -16.71 -8.96 -30.83
CA LEU A 705 -16.64 -7.50 -30.70
C LEU A 705 -15.49 -6.92 -31.52
N LYS A 706 -15.78 -5.97 -32.37
CA LYS A 706 -14.74 -5.13 -33.00
C LYS A 706 -14.29 -4.05 -32.04
N LYS A 707 -13.22 -3.38 -32.40
CA LYS A 707 -12.74 -2.18 -31.68
C LYS A 707 -13.87 -1.14 -31.57
N CYS A 708 -14.03 -0.58 -30.37
CA CYS A 708 -15.08 0.41 -30.00
C CYS A 708 -16.52 -0.12 -30.03
N GLU A 709 -16.74 -1.44 -30.08
CA GLU A 709 -18.07 -2.04 -29.97
C GLU A 709 -18.39 -2.43 -28.52
N SER A 710 -19.67 -2.39 -28.19
CA SER A 710 -20.22 -2.83 -26.90
C SER A 710 -21.31 -3.85 -27.08
N VAL A 711 -21.54 -4.65 -26.03
CA VAL A 711 -22.67 -5.56 -25.92
C VAL A 711 -23.19 -5.56 -24.48
N ILE A 712 -24.51 -5.77 -24.31
CA ILE A 712 -25.16 -5.88 -23.02
C ILE A 712 -25.74 -7.29 -22.86
N LEU A 713 -25.42 -7.94 -21.73
CA LEU A 713 -26.02 -9.17 -21.27
C LEU A 713 -26.85 -8.85 -20.03
N TYR A 714 -28.13 -9.35 -19.98
CA TYR A 714 -29.05 -8.93 -18.91
C TYR A 714 -30.15 -9.94 -18.61
N GLN A 715 -30.70 -9.82 -17.40
CA GLN A 715 -31.96 -10.42 -16.98
C GLN A 715 -32.94 -9.29 -16.62
N GLY A 716 -34.21 -9.42 -17.04
CA GLY A 716 -35.20 -8.35 -16.88
C GLY A 716 -35.03 -7.21 -17.87
N ASP A 717 -34.87 -5.97 -17.42
CA ASP A 717 -34.72 -4.79 -18.28
C ASP A 717 -33.27 -4.65 -18.79
N VAL A 718 -33.12 -4.30 -20.06
CA VAL A 718 -31.83 -3.97 -20.68
C VAL A 718 -31.26 -2.65 -20.15
N ARG A 719 -32.09 -1.73 -19.70
CA ARG A 719 -31.74 -0.41 -19.18
C ARG A 719 -31.66 -0.44 -17.67
N GLN A 720 -30.59 -1.02 -17.12
CA GLN A 720 -30.30 -0.93 -15.68
C GLN A 720 -29.28 0.17 -15.41
N THR A 721 -29.51 0.93 -14.36
CA THR A 721 -28.63 2.01 -13.93
C THR A 721 -27.68 1.51 -12.83
N ILE A 722 -26.38 1.74 -13.00
CA ILE A 722 -25.40 1.47 -11.96
C ILE A 722 -25.54 2.54 -10.88
N THR A 723 -25.82 2.11 -9.66
CA THR A 723 -25.96 2.96 -8.48
C THR A 723 -25.07 2.48 -7.34
N PRO A 724 -24.68 3.39 -6.43
CA PRO A 724 -24.03 2.97 -5.19
C PRO A 724 -24.88 1.98 -4.40
N CYS A 725 -24.23 0.98 -3.79
CA CYS A 725 -24.88 0.09 -2.85
C CYS A 725 -25.43 0.87 -1.64
N ASP A 726 -26.60 0.47 -1.17
CA ASP A 726 -27.12 0.93 0.10
C ASP A 726 -26.27 0.31 1.23
N LEU A 727 -25.75 1.14 2.11
CA LEU A 727 -24.97 0.74 3.26
C LEU A 727 -25.84 0.49 4.51
N GLY A 728 -27.15 0.75 4.42
CA GLY A 728 -28.08 0.59 5.53
C GLY A 728 -27.66 1.43 6.75
N GLU A 729 -27.68 0.81 7.91
CA GLU A 729 -27.29 1.44 9.19
C GLU A 729 -25.78 1.47 9.44
N GLN A 730 -24.96 1.02 8.48
CA GLN A 730 -23.50 0.99 8.66
C GLN A 730 -22.93 2.40 8.82
N LYS A 731 -21.93 2.54 9.71
CA LYS A 731 -21.27 3.81 9.97
C LYS A 731 -20.48 4.27 8.74
N GLN A 732 -20.96 5.32 8.09
CA GLN A 732 -20.20 6.01 7.03
C GLN A 732 -18.95 6.69 7.60
N ASN A 733 -18.02 7.07 6.71
CA ASN A 733 -16.75 7.69 7.11
C ASN A 733 -16.01 6.83 8.16
N PHE A 734 -15.92 5.53 7.90
CA PHE A 734 -15.32 4.57 8.83
C PHE A 734 -13.87 4.95 9.18
N TRP A 735 -13.11 5.44 8.21
CA TRP A 735 -11.69 5.77 8.35
C TRP A 735 -11.47 7.17 8.95
N GLY A 736 -10.25 7.43 9.40
CA GLY A 736 -9.88 8.58 10.21
C GLY A 736 -9.87 8.25 11.70
N LEU A 737 -9.30 9.15 12.50
CA LEU A 737 -9.18 8.99 13.94
C LEU A 737 -10.46 9.48 14.62
N LYS A 738 -11.12 8.63 15.41
CA LYS A 738 -12.32 8.98 16.16
C LYS A 738 -11.98 9.10 17.64
N GLU A 739 -12.63 10.04 18.34
CA GLU A 739 -12.67 10.00 19.81
C GLU A 739 -13.18 8.63 20.22
N ASN A 740 -12.49 7.97 21.12
CA ASN A 740 -12.77 6.59 21.59
C ASN A 740 -12.61 5.49 20.52
N SER A 741 -12.08 5.76 19.32
CA SER A 741 -11.51 4.66 18.53
C SER A 741 -10.25 4.19 19.23
N ASP A 742 -10.06 2.85 19.32
CA ASP A 742 -8.84 2.22 19.85
C ASP A 742 -7.63 2.55 18.95
N ALA A 743 -7.35 3.84 18.76
CA ALA A 743 -6.12 4.27 18.12
C ALA A 743 -4.98 3.76 18.98
N LEU A 744 -4.07 2.99 18.40
CA LEU A 744 -2.79 2.59 18.99
C LEU A 744 -1.93 3.85 19.19
N GLY A 745 -2.35 4.70 20.09
CA GLY A 745 -1.72 5.92 20.55
C GLY A 745 -1.41 5.82 22.04
N VAL A 746 -0.59 6.71 22.53
CA VAL A 746 -0.42 6.94 23.96
C VAL A 746 -1.82 7.01 24.59
N PRO A 747 -2.18 6.14 25.53
CA PRO A 747 -3.53 6.06 26.04
C PRO A 747 -3.95 7.35 26.75
N VAL A 748 -5.21 7.73 26.60
CA VAL A 748 -5.77 8.78 27.46
C VAL A 748 -6.03 8.14 28.83
N LEU A 749 -5.15 8.42 29.77
CA LEU A 749 -5.22 7.84 31.10
C LEU A 749 -6.35 8.50 31.93
N ASN A 750 -7.30 7.71 32.40
CA ASN A 750 -8.28 8.17 33.38
C ASN A 750 -7.92 7.60 34.76
N LEU A 751 -7.05 8.29 35.47
CA LEU A 751 -6.47 7.83 36.73
C LEU A 751 -7.13 8.45 37.98
N LYS A 752 -8.22 9.22 37.82
CA LYS A 752 -8.94 9.84 38.95
C LYS A 752 -9.48 8.76 39.87
N GLY A 753 -9.01 8.75 41.12
CA GLY A 753 -9.39 7.76 42.13
C GLY A 753 -8.52 6.47 42.09
N SER A 754 -7.43 6.44 41.34
CA SER A 754 -6.49 5.31 41.35
C SER A 754 -5.87 5.14 42.76
N LEU A 755 -5.93 3.92 43.27
CA LEU A 755 -5.31 3.51 44.52
C LEU A 755 -3.85 3.11 44.37
N SER A 756 -3.38 2.93 43.14
CA SER A 756 -2.05 2.41 42.79
C SER A 756 -1.13 3.42 42.12
N LEU A 757 -1.62 4.62 41.82
CA LEU A 757 -0.81 5.65 41.14
C LEU A 757 0.45 5.99 41.97
N GLY A 758 1.62 5.81 41.33
CA GLY A 758 2.92 6.07 41.96
C GLY A 758 3.31 5.09 43.09
N LYS A 759 2.58 3.98 43.25
CA LYS A 759 2.91 2.94 44.23
C LYS A 759 4.09 2.10 43.74
N PRO A 760 4.92 1.55 44.65
CA PRO A 760 6.02 0.68 44.27
C PRO A 760 5.56 -0.53 43.46
N ALA A 761 6.25 -0.82 42.38
CA ALA A 761 5.99 -1.98 41.56
C ALA A 761 7.26 -2.81 41.36
N THR A 762 7.09 -4.11 41.25
CA THR A 762 8.13 -5.10 40.94
C THR A 762 7.72 -5.93 39.73
N THR A 763 8.66 -6.61 39.09
CA THR A 763 8.40 -7.40 37.90
C THR A 763 9.28 -8.63 37.75
N SER A 764 8.81 -9.61 37.01
CA SER A 764 9.58 -10.81 36.64
C SER A 764 10.81 -10.51 35.80
N SER A 765 10.72 -9.48 34.93
CA SER A 765 11.80 -9.01 34.07
C SER A 765 11.44 -7.68 33.40
N SER A 766 12.47 -6.91 33.05
CA SER A 766 12.33 -5.66 32.28
C SER A 766 13.16 -5.72 31.00
N PHE A 767 12.68 -5.06 29.93
CA PHE A 767 13.41 -4.95 28.67
C PHE A 767 14.72 -4.15 28.86
N SER A 768 14.65 -3.09 29.63
CA SER A 768 15.77 -2.28 30.08
C SER A 768 15.32 -1.40 31.25
N LYS A 769 16.24 -0.63 31.85
CA LYS A 769 15.92 0.30 32.94
C LYS A 769 14.88 1.35 32.56
N ALA A 770 14.79 1.73 31.27
CA ALA A 770 13.78 2.67 30.76
C ALA A 770 12.38 2.04 30.65
N TYR A 771 12.22 0.73 30.84
CA TYR A 771 10.98 -0.02 30.78
C TYR A 771 10.76 -0.85 32.04
N ASP A 772 11.16 -0.31 33.18
CA ASP A 772 11.06 -0.96 34.48
C ASP A 772 9.61 -0.97 35.02
N ALA A 773 9.32 -1.77 36.04
CA ALA A 773 8.01 -1.94 36.63
C ALA A 773 7.33 -0.62 36.99
N ASN A 774 8.06 0.31 37.60
CA ASN A 774 7.50 1.60 38.01
C ASN A 774 7.02 2.47 36.84
N MET A 775 7.46 2.19 35.60
CA MET A 775 6.97 2.87 34.38
C MET A 775 5.58 2.42 33.97
N GLY A 776 5.04 1.35 34.57
CA GLY A 776 3.68 0.89 34.37
C GLY A 776 2.68 1.34 35.45
N THR A 777 3.12 2.25 36.35
CA THR A 777 2.29 2.77 37.47
C THR A 777 2.55 4.28 37.76
N ASP A 778 3.35 4.95 36.93
CA ASP A 778 3.83 6.33 37.16
C ASP A 778 2.84 7.40 36.71
N GLY A 779 1.75 6.98 36.04
CA GLY A 779 0.69 7.87 35.54
C GLY A 779 1.06 8.66 34.31
N LYS A 780 2.11 8.26 33.59
CA LYS A 780 2.57 8.92 32.38
C LYS A 780 2.28 8.07 31.17
N ALA A 781 1.46 8.58 30.29
CA ALA A 781 1.04 7.88 29.10
C ALA A 781 2.17 7.60 28.08
N GLU A 782 3.32 8.28 28.18
CA GLU A 782 4.50 8.12 27.33
C GLU A 782 5.52 7.09 27.87
N THR A 783 5.38 6.65 29.09
CA THR A 783 6.20 5.58 29.71
C THR A 783 5.47 4.25 29.69
N ARG A 784 6.20 3.15 29.86
CA ARG A 784 5.60 1.82 29.96
C ARG A 784 6.53 0.80 30.60
N TRP A 785 5.98 -0.20 31.24
CA TRP A 785 6.69 -1.43 31.56
C TRP A 785 6.72 -2.37 30.35
N SER A 786 7.82 -3.08 30.14
CA SER A 786 7.95 -4.13 29.11
C SER A 786 8.73 -5.30 29.65
N VAL A 787 8.27 -6.50 29.35
CA VAL A 787 8.99 -7.74 29.62
C VAL A 787 10.30 -7.77 28.83
N ALA A 788 11.30 -8.52 29.29
CA ALA A 788 12.59 -8.66 28.60
C ALA A 788 12.43 -9.18 27.17
N GLY A 789 13.27 -8.69 26.27
CA GLY A 789 13.21 -9.03 24.84
C GLY A 789 13.22 -10.53 24.57
N GLY A 790 12.36 -10.99 23.67
CA GLY A 790 12.19 -12.39 23.31
C GLY A 790 11.33 -13.22 24.27
N LYS A 791 10.94 -12.70 25.44
CA LYS A 791 10.02 -13.38 26.36
C LYS A 791 8.58 -13.07 26.03
N LYS A 792 7.72 -14.07 26.02
CA LYS A 792 6.27 -13.95 25.76
C LYS A 792 5.44 -13.85 27.02
N THR A 793 6.03 -14.17 28.17
CA THR A 793 5.37 -14.23 29.48
C THR A 793 6.10 -13.39 30.49
N GLY A 794 5.40 -12.93 31.52
CA GLY A 794 5.97 -12.16 32.62
C GLY A 794 4.87 -11.56 33.49
N TRP A 795 5.26 -10.96 34.60
CA TRP A 795 4.30 -10.32 35.51
C TRP A 795 4.83 -8.99 36.02
N ILE A 796 3.91 -8.11 36.32
CA ILE A 796 4.10 -6.87 37.10
C ILE A 796 3.23 -6.93 38.35
N GLU A 797 3.78 -6.55 39.50
CA GLU A 797 3.14 -6.58 40.82
C GLU A 797 3.23 -5.23 41.48
N ILE A 798 2.11 -4.75 42.00
CA ILE A 798 1.98 -3.49 42.73
C ILE A 798 1.89 -3.79 44.22
N ASP A 799 2.69 -3.08 45.06
CA ASP A 799 2.50 -3.00 46.48
C ASP A 799 1.65 -1.80 46.88
N LEU A 800 0.38 -2.00 47.17
CA LEU A 800 -0.51 -0.95 47.66
C LEU A 800 -0.13 -0.39 49.02
N GLN A 801 0.93 -0.93 49.68
CA GLN A 801 1.50 -0.54 50.96
C GLN A 801 0.62 -0.84 52.19
N SER A 802 -0.64 -1.15 52.00
CA SER A 802 -1.59 -1.62 53.02
C SER A 802 -2.65 -2.49 52.36
N GLU A 803 -3.33 -3.31 53.18
CA GLU A 803 -4.53 -4.02 52.70
C GLU A 803 -5.65 -3.04 52.38
N ILE A 804 -6.02 -2.91 51.11
CA ILE A 804 -7.06 -2.02 50.61
C ILE A 804 -8.12 -2.86 49.92
N SER A 805 -9.42 -2.46 50.06
CA SER A 805 -10.51 -3.07 49.31
C SER A 805 -10.66 -2.39 47.95
N PHE A 806 -10.74 -3.20 46.88
CA PHE A 806 -10.94 -2.73 45.53
C PHE A 806 -11.76 -3.71 44.69
N ALA A 807 -12.38 -3.22 43.63
CA ALA A 807 -13.28 -4.00 42.78
C ALA A 807 -13.04 -3.78 41.27
N ARG A 808 -12.10 -2.92 40.89
CA ARG A 808 -11.78 -2.64 39.50
C ARG A 808 -10.28 -2.47 39.29
N VAL A 809 -9.80 -2.95 38.12
CA VAL A 809 -8.46 -2.75 37.61
C VAL A 809 -8.56 -2.24 36.17
N ASP A 810 -7.84 -1.17 35.85
CA ASP A 810 -7.70 -0.67 34.51
C ASP A 810 -6.29 -0.97 33.97
N LEU A 811 -6.24 -1.56 32.81
CA LEU A 811 -5.05 -1.93 32.08
C LEU A 811 -4.96 -1.13 30.79
N TYR A 812 -3.79 -0.58 30.50
CA TYR A 812 -3.50 0.15 29.26
C TYR A 812 -2.34 -0.53 28.56
N GLU A 813 -2.62 -1.15 27.41
CA GLU A 813 -1.64 -1.99 26.73
C GLU A 813 -0.92 -1.25 25.60
N PHE A 814 0.34 -1.58 25.39
CA PHE A 814 1.14 -1.13 24.26
C PHE A 814 1.03 -2.14 23.09
N GLU A 815 0.50 -1.69 21.95
CA GLU A 815 0.44 -2.43 20.67
C GLU A 815 -0.32 -3.77 20.68
N GLN A 816 -1.20 -4.02 21.64
CA GLN A 816 -2.05 -5.22 21.69
C GLN A 816 -1.26 -6.54 21.52
N ARG A 817 -0.17 -6.69 22.25
CA ARG A 817 0.71 -7.85 22.15
C ARG A 817 0.26 -9.02 23.02
N ILE A 818 -0.51 -8.77 24.09
CA ILE A 818 -0.90 -9.77 25.09
C ILE A 818 -2.08 -10.57 24.55
N SER A 819 -1.91 -11.90 24.47
CA SER A 819 -2.94 -12.83 24.00
C SER A 819 -3.70 -13.50 25.14
N SER A 820 -3.11 -13.64 26.34
CA SER A 820 -3.80 -14.14 27.53
C SER A 820 -3.12 -13.69 28.82
N PHE A 821 -3.94 -13.44 29.83
CA PHE A 821 -3.47 -12.95 31.13
C PHE A 821 -4.33 -13.43 32.32
N SER A 822 -3.76 -13.33 33.54
CA SER A 822 -4.50 -13.41 34.81
C SER A 822 -4.21 -12.19 35.69
N LEU A 823 -5.23 -11.80 36.46
CA LEU A 823 -5.10 -10.84 37.56
C LEU A 823 -5.16 -11.61 38.87
N GLU A 824 -4.18 -11.37 39.73
CA GLU A 824 -3.97 -12.15 40.97
C GLU A 824 -3.81 -11.21 42.15
N VAL A 825 -4.21 -11.67 43.32
CA VAL A 825 -3.96 -11.03 44.61
C VAL A 825 -3.22 -11.97 45.55
N LYS A 826 -2.37 -11.46 46.41
CA LYS A 826 -1.65 -12.25 47.39
C LYS A 826 -2.53 -12.51 48.60
N ASP A 827 -2.74 -13.78 48.91
CA ASP A 827 -3.44 -14.29 50.10
C ASP A 827 -2.48 -15.13 50.93
N GLY A 828 -1.97 -14.56 52.04
CA GLY A 828 -0.86 -15.15 52.78
C GLY A 828 0.41 -15.29 51.90
N GLU A 829 0.92 -16.54 51.74
CA GLU A 829 2.09 -16.83 50.88
C GLU A 829 1.69 -17.25 49.48
N THR A 830 0.41 -17.32 49.13
CA THR A 830 -0.07 -17.84 47.85
C THR A 830 -0.70 -16.73 47.00
N TRP A 831 -0.71 -16.94 45.67
CA TRP A 831 -1.39 -16.07 44.70
C TRP A 831 -2.73 -16.68 44.34
N LYS A 832 -3.80 -15.87 44.45
CA LYS A 832 -5.15 -16.24 44.09
C LYS A 832 -5.60 -15.45 42.85
N THR A 833 -5.95 -16.16 41.81
CA THR A 833 -6.51 -15.53 40.59
C THR A 833 -7.91 -14.98 40.89
N ILE A 834 -8.13 -13.69 40.58
CA ILE A 834 -9.42 -13.00 40.74
C ILE A 834 -10.07 -12.68 39.41
N SER A 835 -9.29 -12.61 38.29
CA SER A 835 -9.81 -12.45 36.93
C SER A 835 -8.87 -13.06 35.92
N LYS A 836 -9.39 -13.44 34.75
CA LYS A 836 -8.62 -13.90 33.58
C LYS A 836 -9.16 -13.24 32.32
N GLY A 837 -8.33 -13.11 31.28
CA GLY A 837 -8.74 -12.57 30.00
C GLY A 837 -7.81 -12.95 28.88
N GLU A 838 -8.26 -12.75 27.63
CA GLU A 838 -7.50 -13.10 26.43
C GLU A 838 -6.93 -11.88 25.71
N LEU A 839 -7.60 -10.73 25.80
CA LEU A 839 -7.20 -9.52 25.09
C LEU A 839 -7.41 -8.29 25.98
N ILE A 840 -6.46 -7.36 25.99
CA ILE A 840 -6.59 -6.07 26.69
C ILE A 840 -7.07 -4.98 25.73
N GLY A 841 -6.43 -4.82 24.60
CA GLY A 841 -6.63 -3.69 23.72
C GLY A 841 -5.96 -2.41 24.26
N ALA A 842 -6.34 -1.26 23.72
CA ALA A 842 -5.77 0.02 24.16
C ALA A 842 -6.04 0.32 25.65
N GLN A 843 -7.21 -0.07 26.13
CA GLN A 843 -7.63 0.02 27.53
C GLN A 843 -8.63 -1.09 27.84
N ARG A 844 -8.50 -1.67 29.01
CA ARG A 844 -9.50 -2.62 29.56
C ARG A 844 -9.72 -2.41 31.04
N ALA A 845 -10.95 -2.16 31.41
CA ALA A 845 -11.41 -2.20 32.79
C ALA A 845 -11.87 -3.62 33.14
N LEU A 846 -11.30 -4.20 34.17
CA LEU A 846 -11.71 -5.48 34.77
C LEU A 846 -12.48 -5.19 36.05
N THR A 847 -13.74 -5.58 36.11
CA THR A 847 -14.58 -5.47 37.32
C THR A 847 -14.82 -6.85 37.91
N PHE A 848 -14.76 -6.96 39.22
CA PHE A 848 -14.93 -8.21 39.95
C PHE A 848 -15.52 -7.91 41.35
N PRO A 849 -16.03 -8.95 42.08
CA PRO A 849 -16.45 -8.75 43.47
C PRO A 849 -15.32 -8.16 44.31
N ALA A 850 -15.65 -7.21 45.22
CA ALA A 850 -14.63 -6.52 46.01
C ALA A 850 -13.72 -7.51 46.74
N VAL A 851 -12.42 -7.33 46.59
CA VAL A 851 -11.36 -8.11 47.23
C VAL A 851 -10.53 -7.19 48.10
N LYS A 852 -9.95 -7.73 49.18
CA LYS A 852 -9.09 -6.97 50.10
C LYS A 852 -7.69 -7.56 50.00
N ALA A 853 -6.73 -6.77 49.53
CA ALA A 853 -5.33 -7.23 49.38
C ALA A 853 -4.33 -6.05 49.45
N ARG A 854 -3.09 -6.33 49.80
CA ARG A 854 -1.96 -5.40 49.71
C ARG A 854 -1.24 -5.53 48.37
N PHE A 855 -1.05 -6.74 47.86
CA PHE A 855 -0.31 -6.98 46.59
C PHE A 855 -1.25 -7.44 45.50
N VAL A 856 -1.12 -6.78 44.34
CA VAL A 856 -1.91 -7.08 43.14
C VAL A 856 -0.93 -7.37 42.00
N ARG A 857 -1.08 -8.49 41.33
CA ARG A 857 -0.21 -8.93 40.23
C ARG A 857 -1.02 -9.05 38.93
N PHE A 858 -0.52 -8.44 37.89
CA PHE A 858 -0.95 -8.72 36.53
C PHE A 858 0.07 -9.68 35.92
N ASN A 859 -0.39 -10.85 35.47
CA ASN A 859 0.42 -11.94 34.99
C ASN A 859 0.10 -12.21 33.52
N ILE A 860 1.06 -12.01 32.62
CA ILE A 860 0.96 -12.31 31.18
C ILE A 860 1.24 -13.79 31.00
N LEU A 861 0.23 -14.55 30.57
CA LEU A 861 0.29 -15.99 30.36
C LEU A 861 0.80 -16.34 28.97
N ASP A 862 0.49 -15.51 27.96
CA ASP A 862 1.04 -15.62 26.60
C ASP A 862 0.88 -14.29 25.86
N SER A 863 1.68 -14.11 24.79
CA SER A 863 1.64 -12.95 23.90
C SER A 863 1.91 -13.35 22.44
N TYR A 864 1.40 -12.56 21.51
CA TYR A 864 1.58 -12.76 20.07
C TYR A 864 3.04 -12.65 19.65
N ASP A 865 3.80 -11.77 20.30
CA ASP A 865 5.24 -11.60 20.07
C ASP A 865 6.03 -11.45 21.38
N GLY A 866 7.36 -11.40 21.28
CA GLY A 866 8.23 -11.20 22.44
C GLY A 866 8.27 -9.74 22.91
N ALA A 867 8.35 -9.54 24.23
CA ALA A 867 8.34 -8.26 24.93
C ALA A 867 6.96 -7.56 25.02
N PRO A 868 5.89 -8.25 25.49
CA PRO A 868 4.62 -7.61 25.78
C PRO A 868 4.79 -6.49 26.81
N SER A 869 3.98 -5.44 26.72
CA SER A 869 4.18 -4.19 27.44
C SER A 869 2.87 -3.57 27.91
N LEU A 870 2.87 -2.93 29.08
CA LEU A 870 1.77 -2.09 29.56
C LEU A 870 2.23 -0.64 29.71
N TYR A 871 1.45 0.30 29.19
CA TYR A 871 1.58 1.71 29.54
C TYR A 871 1.30 1.91 31.01
N GLU A 872 0.13 1.41 31.47
CA GLU A 872 -0.29 1.60 32.86
C GLU A 872 -1.14 0.43 33.38
N PHE A 873 -1.00 0.17 34.68
CA PHE A 873 -1.75 -0.81 35.44
C PHE A 873 -2.23 -0.15 36.73
N HIS A 874 -3.54 0.08 36.83
CA HIS A 874 -4.14 0.82 37.96
C HIS A 874 -5.29 0.08 38.63
N VAL A 875 -5.38 0.28 39.94
CA VAL A 875 -6.36 -0.34 40.85
C VAL A 875 -7.32 0.73 41.38
N PHE A 876 -8.62 0.42 41.43
CA PHE A 876 -9.67 1.37 41.86
C PHE A 876 -10.64 0.71 42.84
N GLU A 877 -11.21 1.52 43.73
CA GLU A 877 -12.19 1.05 44.68
C GLU A 877 -13.44 0.49 43.97
N LYS A 878 -13.91 1.16 42.92
CA LYS A 878 -15.07 0.78 42.08
C LYS A 878 -14.82 1.01 40.60
#